data_f234abbb73f0fd0e980bdcc8c23f508e
#
_entry.id   f234abbb73f0fd0e980bdcc8c23f508e
#
_cell.length_a   1.000
_cell.length_b   1.000
_cell.length_c   1.000
_cell.angle_alpha   90.00
_cell.angle_beta   90.00
_cell.angle_gamma   90.00
#
_symmetry.space_group_name_H-M   'P 1'
#
loop_
_entity.id
_entity.type
_entity.pdbx_description
1 polymer ?
#
loop_
_entity_poly.entity_id
_entity_poly.type
_entity_poly.pdbx_seq_one_letter_code
_entity_poly.pdbx_strand_id
1 'polypeptide(L)'
;MMQDDRIIKIDIESEMQKAYIDYSMSVIVSRALPDVRDGFKPVHRRVLFGMEKLGNTSTQGYKKSARIVGEVLGKYHPHGDASVYLAMVRMAQEWSLRYPLIDGQGNFGSIDGDSPAAMRYTEARLQKMGEEMMRDIDEETVDFTPNFDNTLEEPVVLPTRFPNLLVNGASGIAVGMATNMPPHNMTEAINASIALLENPDITIPELMKHITAPDFPTGGIIYGYAGVKDAYETGRGRIVVRAKCEIESEKDHDKIIVNEIPYNVNKAQLIESIAELVEDKKLDGISNINDESDRTGMRIVIDIKRDANASVILNKLFKMTQLQSSFSVNNVALVDGLPKLLNLKELLEAFLKHRHEVVIRRTRFQLRKAEERAHIVQGLIIASDNIDEVISIIRSSKTTEEARTRLSERFGLDEVQTKAIVEMRLAALTGMSQAKLHEEYEELMKRIEFLNLVLTDDSVCRKVIEDELIETREKFGDERKTEIVYASEEFNAEDFYADDAMIITISHLGYIKRTPLSEFRAQHRGGVGAKGSDTREEDFIEYIYPASMHNYMLFFTQKGRCYWLKVYEIPEGAKNSKGRAIQNLLNIEAGDKVNAFIRVKRLDDEEFINSHYLIFCTKKGIIKKTCLEAYSRPRQNGVNAIVIREDDQVIQVRMTDGNAEVLMANRNGRAIRFHESTVRVMGRVSTGVKGMTLDGDDDEVVGMITMTGKPDETVMVVSEQGYGKRSDLDDYRITNRGGKGVKTLNVTEKTGKLVSIKNVNDSNDLVIINKSGITLRLKVADIRVMGRATQGVRLINLEKRNDEIASVCKVDSEEEALEMEEGAEATAVEVPETIEENPEVETDDAEPTSDDSMPLGGLFDELN
;
A
#
# COMPACT_ATOMS: atom_id res chain seq x y z
N MET A 1 -5.35 14.48 -79.20
CA MET A 1 -5.55 15.29 -78.01
C MET A 1 -4.98 14.50 -76.85
N MET A 2 -3.74 14.88 -76.42
CA MET A 2 -3.15 14.35 -75.24
C MET A 2 -3.92 14.94 -74.03
N GLN A 3 -4.44 14.09 -73.18
CA GLN A 3 -4.96 14.51 -71.88
C GLN A 3 -3.77 15.08 -71.13
N ASP A 4 -3.89 16.34 -70.72
CA ASP A 4 -3.02 16.97 -69.70
C ASP A 4 -3.10 16.18 -68.38
N ASP A 5 -2.12 15.34 -68.18
CA ASP A 5 -1.91 14.74 -66.87
C ASP A 5 -1.61 15.89 -65.89
N ARG A 6 -2.60 16.27 -65.12
CA ARG A 6 -2.44 17.22 -63.99
C ARG A 6 -1.54 16.59 -62.94
N ILE A 7 -0.23 16.89 -63.06
CA ILE A 7 0.71 16.58 -61.98
C ILE A 7 0.40 17.49 -60.80
N ILE A 8 -0.22 16.93 -59.75
CA ILE A 8 -0.44 17.62 -58.48
C ILE A 8 0.84 17.43 -57.66
N LYS A 9 1.52 18.53 -57.35
CA LYS A 9 2.63 18.49 -56.38
C LYS A 9 2.08 18.31 -55.00
N ILE A 10 2.39 17.18 -54.38
CA ILE A 10 2.01 16.86 -53.01
C ILE A 10 3.27 17.04 -52.12
N ASP A 11 3.16 17.87 -51.08
CA ASP A 11 4.19 17.98 -50.05
C ASP A 11 4.10 16.79 -49.13
N ILE A 12 5.12 15.95 -49.10
CA ILE A 12 5.16 14.72 -48.35
C ILE A 12 5.04 14.99 -46.84
N GLU A 13 5.62 16.07 -46.34
CA GLU A 13 5.55 16.44 -44.92
C GLU A 13 4.11 16.77 -44.51
N SER A 14 3.41 17.58 -45.28
CA SER A 14 2.01 17.94 -45.02
C SER A 14 1.08 16.73 -45.13
N GLU A 15 1.30 15.85 -46.10
CA GLU A 15 0.47 14.64 -46.25
C GLU A 15 0.72 13.63 -45.12
N MET A 16 1.98 13.49 -44.72
CA MET A 16 2.30 12.62 -43.57
C MET A 16 1.74 13.16 -42.25
N GLN A 17 1.81 14.47 -42.01
CA GLN A 17 1.20 15.08 -40.84
C GLN A 17 -0.32 14.84 -40.79
N LYS A 18 -1.01 15.05 -41.90
CA LYS A 18 -2.45 14.81 -42.03
C LYS A 18 -2.80 13.35 -41.81
N ALA A 19 -2.12 12.45 -42.51
CA ALA A 19 -2.35 11.01 -42.37
C ALA A 19 -2.09 10.52 -40.91
N TYR A 20 -1.07 11.06 -40.21
CA TYR A 20 -0.78 10.73 -38.84
C TYR A 20 -1.84 11.26 -37.88
N ILE A 21 -2.35 12.48 -38.09
CA ILE A 21 -3.45 13.04 -37.30
C ILE A 21 -4.72 12.20 -37.52
N ASP A 22 -5.07 11.87 -38.75
CA ASP A 22 -6.25 11.06 -39.07
C ASP A 22 -6.15 9.66 -38.45
N TYR A 23 -4.98 9.03 -38.52
CA TYR A 23 -4.72 7.75 -37.83
C TYR A 23 -4.84 7.89 -36.31
N SER A 24 -4.21 8.91 -35.74
CA SER A 24 -4.24 9.14 -34.29
C SER A 24 -5.67 9.36 -33.80
N MET A 25 -6.46 10.17 -34.49
CA MET A 25 -7.87 10.42 -34.18
C MET A 25 -8.69 9.13 -34.27
N SER A 26 -8.47 8.32 -35.30
CA SER A 26 -9.14 7.02 -35.46
C SER A 26 -8.81 6.06 -34.29
N VAL A 27 -7.53 5.98 -33.90
CA VAL A 27 -7.12 5.11 -32.78
C VAL A 27 -7.70 5.61 -31.44
N ILE A 28 -7.78 6.92 -31.24
CA ILE A 28 -8.33 7.52 -30.01
C ILE A 28 -9.83 7.26 -29.93
N VAL A 29 -10.58 7.67 -30.97
CA VAL A 29 -12.05 7.70 -30.93
C VAL A 29 -12.67 6.34 -31.21
N SER A 30 -12.11 5.59 -32.18
CA SER A 30 -12.75 4.38 -32.71
C SER A 30 -12.12 3.06 -32.25
N ARG A 31 -11.12 3.09 -31.35
CA ARG A 31 -10.41 1.86 -30.98
C ARG A 31 -10.04 1.73 -29.50
N ALA A 32 -9.31 2.70 -28.93
CA ALA A 32 -8.59 2.52 -27.69
C ALA A 32 -9.35 3.01 -26.44
N LEU A 33 -10.11 4.12 -26.57
CA LEU A 33 -10.78 4.73 -25.44
C LEU A 33 -12.25 4.28 -25.37
N PRO A 34 -12.79 4.11 -24.13
CA PRO A 34 -14.20 3.83 -23.92
C PRO A 34 -15.06 5.10 -24.05
N ASP A 35 -16.30 4.94 -24.47
CA ASP A 35 -17.32 6.00 -24.36
C ASP A 35 -17.76 6.10 -22.89
N VAL A 36 -17.88 7.31 -22.38
CA VAL A 36 -18.23 7.57 -20.96
C VAL A 36 -19.63 7.05 -20.62
N ARG A 37 -20.57 7.02 -21.59
CA ARG A 37 -21.97 6.67 -21.42
C ARG A 37 -22.19 5.21 -21.14
N ASP A 38 -21.55 4.29 -21.91
CA ASP A 38 -21.73 2.85 -21.79
C ASP A 38 -20.46 2.11 -21.32
N GLY A 39 -19.33 2.79 -21.25
CA GLY A 39 -18.06 2.21 -20.81
C GLY A 39 -17.39 1.29 -21.82
N PHE A 40 -17.85 1.23 -23.07
CA PHE A 40 -17.36 0.29 -24.04
C PHE A 40 -16.47 0.95 -25.11
N LYS A 41 -15.50 0.18 -25.55
CA LYS A 41 -14.85 0.36 -26.83
C LYS A 41 -15.73 -0.20 -27.95
N PRO A 42 -15.57 0.25 -29.19
CA PRO A 42 -16.39 -0.24 -30.30
C PRO A 42 -16.41 -1.77 -30.45
N VAL A 43 -15.27 -2.45 -30.22
CA VAL A 43 -15.22 -3.92 -30.31
C VAL A 43 -16.11 -4.62 -29.28
N HIS A 44 -16.11 -4.16 -28.02
CA HIS A 44 -16.94 -4.73 -26.96
C HIS A 44 -18.43 -4.54 -27.27
N ARG A 45 -18.82 -3.34 -27.67
CA ARG A 45 -20.19 -2.99 -28.04
C ARG A 45 -20.69 -3.85 -29.18
N ARG A 46 -19.88 -4.03 -30.23
CA ARG A 46 -20.20 -4.86 -31.41
C ARG A 46 -20.31 -6.35 -31.07
N VAL A 47 -19.50 -6.86 -30.14
CA VAL A 47 -19.60 -8.25 -29.67
C VAL A 47 -20.94 -8.50 -28.97
N LEU A 48 -21.28 -7.65 -28.00
CA LEU A 48 -22.55 -7.81 -27.26
C LEU A 48 -23.76 -7.64 -28.18
N PHE A 49 -23.75 -6.62 -29.04
CA PHE A 49 -24.83 -6.40 -30.02
C PHE A 49 -24.96 -7.54 -31.04
N GLY A 50 -23.82 -8.08 -31.53
CA GLY A 50 -23.84 -9.25 -32.43
C GLY A 50 -24.39 -10.50 -31.76
N MET A 51 -24.08 -10.71 -30.47
CA MET A 51 -24.64 -11.82 -29.68
C MET A 51 -26.16 -11.69 -29.50
N GLU A 52 -26.64 -10.47 -29.22
CA GLU A 52 -28.07 -10.16 -29.10
C GLU A 52 -28.79 -10.43 -30.43
N LYS A 53 -28.31 -9.94 -31.56
CA LYS A 53 -28.89 -10.15 -32.88
C LYS A 53 -28.84 -11.62 -33.34
N LEU A 54 -27.92 -12.42 -32.79
CA LEU A 54 -27.91 -13.87 -32.92
C LEU A 54 -28.98 -14.59 -32.05
N GLY A 55 -29.65 -13.87 -31.17
CA GLY A 55 -30.52 -14.44 -30.14
C GLY A 55 -29.73 -15.35 -29.17
N ASN A 56 -28.54 -14.98 -28.81
CA ASN A 56 -27.64 -15.76 -27.94
C ASN A 56 -27.73 -15.27 -26.50
N THR A 57 -28.94 -15.28 -25.96
CA THR A 57 -29.25 -14.79 -24.59
C THR A 57 -28.89 -15.79 -23.51
N SER A 58 -28.95 -15.36 -22.25
CA SER A 58 -28.58 -16.16 -21.05
C SER A 58 -29.50 -17.39 -20.88
N THR A 59 -30.71 -17.32 -21.38
CA THR A 59 -31.69 -18.42 -21.33
C THR A 59 -31.57 -19.44 -22.45
N GLN A 60 -30.77 -19.12 -23.47
CA GLN A 60 -30.52 -19.99 -24.61
C GLN A 60 -29.27 -20.87 -24.41
N GLY A 61 -29.15 -21.92 -25.22
CA GLY A 61 -27.98 -22.76 -25.24
C GLY A 61 -26.75 -22.04 -25.76
N TYR A 62 -25.59 -22.47 -25.30
CA TYR A 62 -24.30 -21.92 -25.72
C TYR A 62 -24.11 -22.07 -27.25
N LYS A 63 -23.45 -21.09 -27.85
CA LYS A 63 -23.02 -21.14 -29.26
C LYS A 63 -21.49 -21.13 -29.33
N LYS A 64 -20.97 -21.83 -30.35
CA LYS A 64 -19.50 -21.80 -30.61
C LYS A 64 -18.98 -20.38 -30.74
N SER A 65 -17.89 -20.09 -30.03
CA SER A 65 -17.27 -18.76 -30.09
C SER A 65 -16.91 -18.34 -31.52
N ALA A 66 -16.48 -19.30 -32.34
CA ALA A 66 -16.21 -19.05 -33.77
C ALA A 66 -17.43 -18.52 -34.55
N ARG A 67 -18.66 -18.92 -34.17
CA ARG A 67 -19.90 -18.43 -34.80
C ARG A 67 -20.16 -16.99 -34.40
N ILE A 68 -19.96 -16.66 -33.13
CA ILE A 68 -20.12 -15.29 -32.60
C ILE A 68 -19.10 -14.36 -33.26
N VAL A 69 -17.82 -14.77 -33.25
CA VAL A 69 -16.74 -14.00 -33.88
C VAL A 69 -16.99 -13.78 -35.38
N GLY A 70 -17.43 -14.83 -36.08
CA GLY A 70 -17.78 -14.74 -37.49
C GLY A 70 -18.93 -13.78 -37.78
N GLU A 71 -19.97 -13.74 -36.96
CA GLU A 71 -21.08 -12.79 -37.07
C GLU A 71 -20.61 -11.34 -36.89
N VAL A 72 -19.78 -11.10 -35.86
CA VAL A 72 -19.26 -9.77 -35.57
C VAL A 72 -18.32 -9.27 -36.67
N LEU A 73 -17.43 -10.13 -37.17
CA LEU A 73 -16.51 -9.80 -38.27
C LEU A 73 -17.20 -9.49 -39.56
N GLY A 74 -18.18 -10.36 -39.89
CA GLY A 74 -18.87 -10.25 -41.17
C GLY A 74 -19.83 -9.07 -41.27
N LYS A 75 -20.32 -8.56 -40.13
CA LYS A 75 -21.38 -7.55 -40.11
C LYS A 75 -21.00 -6.21 -39.52
N TYR A 76 -20.09 -6.17 -38.53
CA TYR A 76 -19.84 -4.95 -37.72
C TYR A 76 -18.39 -4.56 -37.54
N HIS A 77 -17.42 -5.51 -37.51
CA HIS A 77 -16.06 -5.21 -37.14
C HIS A 77 -15.01 -5.77 -38.10
N PRO A 78 -14.61 -5.01 -39.14
CA PRO A 78 -13.75 -5.49 -40.22
C PRO A 78 -12.26 -5.52 -39.82
N HIS A 79 -11.90 -6.24 -38.76
CA HIS A 79 -10.57 -6.40 -38.24
C HIS A 79 -10.21 -7.87 -38.00
N GLY A 80 -9.05 -8.17 -37.43
CA GLY A 80 -8.61 -9.55 -37.20
C GLY A 80 -9.52 -10.32 -36.21
N ASP A 81 -9.76 -11.57 -36.46
CA ASP A 81 -10.59 -12.49 -35.67
C ASP A 81 -10.05 -12.68 -34.24
N ALA A 82 -8.72 -12.74 -34.09
CA ALA A 82 -8.08 -12.85 -32.79
C ALA A 82 -8.44 -11.68 -31.86
N SER A 83 -8.53 -10.45 -32.39
CA SER A 83 -8.86 -9.26 -31.57
C SER A 83 -10.30 -9.31 -31.04
N VAL A 84 -11.24 -9.75 -31.88
CA VAL A 84 -12.65 -9.92 -31.48
C VAL A 84 -12.79 -11.07 -30.48
N TYR A 85 -12.12 -12.19 -30.73
CA TYR A 85 -12.14 -13.34 -29.82
C TYR A 85 -11.57 -13.01 -28.45
N LEU A 86 -10.38 -12.36 -28.37
CA LEU A 86 -9.77 -11.98 -27.11
C LEU A 86 -10.58 -10.93 -26.35
N ALA A 87 -11.23 -9.98 -27.03
CA ALA A 87 -12.17 -9.06 -26.41
C ALA A 87 -13.35 -9.79 -25.76
N MET A 88 -13.92 -10.77 -26.50
CA MET A 88 -15.01 -11.63 -25.99
C MET A 88 -14.53 -12.47 -24.78
N VAL A 89 -13.35 -13.08 -24.87
CA VAL A 89 -12.75 -13.87 -23.79
C VAL A 89 -12.61 -13.04 -22.54
N ARG A 90 -12.07 -11.82 -22.63
CA ARG A 90 -11.89 -10.94 -21.47
C ARG A 90 -13.22 -10.60 -20.78
N MET A 91 -14.31 -10.44 -21.55
CA MET A 91 -15.64 -10.17 -20.98
C MET A 91 -16.26 -11.39 -20.26
N ALA A 92 -15.68 -12.59 -20.42
CA ALA A 92 -16.11 -13.81 -19.74
C ALA A 92 -15.21 -14.19 -18.55
N GLN A 93 -14.06 -13.51 -18.34
CA GLN A 93 -13.12 -13.84 -17.28
C GLN A 93 -13.47 -13.16 -15.96
N GLU A 94 -13.72 -13.94 -14.91
CA GLU A 94 -14.11 -13.47 -13.58
C GLU A 94 -12.98 -12.71 -12.85
N TRP A 95 -11.71 -12.96 -13.20
CA TRP A 95 -10.54 -12.23 -12.67
C TRP A 95 -10.19 -10.97 -13.47
N SER A 96 -10.81 -10.76 -14.64
CA SER A 96 -10.59 -9.59 -15.50
C SER A 96 -11.68 -8.54 -15.36
N LEU A 97 -12.95 -8.94 -15.26
CA LEU A 97 -14.10 -8.07 -15.04
C LEU A 97 -14.72 -8.33 -13.67
N ARG A 98 -15.06 -7.25 -12.96
CA ARG A 98 -15.73 -7.37 -11.66
C ARG A 98 -17.13 -7.98 -11.82
N TYR A 99 -17.81 -7.68 -12.92
CA TYR A 99 -19.08 -8.25 -13.34
C TYR A 99 -19.00 -8.71 -14.80
N PRO A 100 -18.78 -10.02 -15.03
CA PRO A 100 -18.70 -10.57 -16.38
C PRO A 100 -19.99 -10.36 -17.17
N LEU A 101 -19.84 -10.06 -18.46
CA LEU A 101 -20.94 -9.78 -19.38
C LEU A 101 -21.26 -10.96 -20.28
N ILE A 102 -20.35 -11.91 -20.37
CA ILE A 102 -20.44 -13.12 -21.18
C ILE A 102 -20.26 -14.34 -20.29
N ASP A 103 -21.08 -15.34 -20.49
CA ASP A 103 -20.99 -16.65 -19.88
C ASP A 103 -20.26 -17.60 -20.85
N GLY A 104 -19.07 -18.06 -20.47
CA GLY A 104 -18.18 -18.88 -21.27
C GLY A 104 -18.17 -20.34 -20.83
N GLN A 105 -18.19 -21.26 -21.79
CA GLN A 105 -18.03 -22.69 -21.53
C GLN A 105 -16.77 -23.22 -22.25
N GLY A 106 -15.90 -23.87 -21.48
CA GLY A 106 -14.61 -24.36 -21.97
C GLY A 106 -13.44 -23.61 -21.37
N ASN A 107 -12.27 -23.67 -22.00
CA ASN A 107 -11.08 -22.98 -21.50
C ASN A 107 -11.01 -21.54 -22.05
N PHE A 108 -11.30 -20.58 -21.17
CA PHE A 108 -11.18 -19.13 -21.44
C PHE A 108 -9.91 -18.53 -20.82
N GLY A 109 -8.88 -19.35 -20.56
CA GLY A 109 -7.64 -18.95 -19.90
C GLY A 109 -7.70 -19.20 -18.39
N SER A 110 -6.65 -18.83 -17.68
CA SER A 110 -6.55 -18.91 -16.22
C SER A 110 -5.85 -17.67 -15.63
N ILE A 111 -5.92 -17.53 -14.32
CA ILE A 111 -5.18 -16.51 -13.58
C ILE A 111 -3.66 -16.76 -13.60
N ASP A 112 -3.23 -17.96 -13.99
CA ASP A 112 -1.83 -18.33 -14.23
C ASP A 112 -1.29 -17.82 -15.57
N GLY A 113 -2.14 -17.14 -16.34
CA GLY A 113 -1.77 -16.58 -17.64
C GLY A 113 -1.88 -17.56 -18.79
N ASP A 114 -2.53 -18.69 -18.61
CA ASP A 114 -2.80 -19.62 -19.72
C ASP A 114 -3.65 -18.94 -20.80
N SER A 115 -3.29 -19.21 -22.04
CA SER A 115 -4.06 -18.72 -23.17
C SER A 115 -5.42 -19.44 -23.31
N PRO A 116 -6.47 -18.75 -23.75
CA PRO A 116 -7.74 -19.40 -24.02
C PRO A 116 -7.58 -20.42 -25.16
N ALA A 117 -8.37 -21.48 -25.11
CA ALA A 117 -8.43 -22.45 -26.22
C ALA A 117 -8.92 -21.77 -27.50
N ALA A 118 -8.54 -22.30 -28.66
CA ALA A 118 -8.99 -21.75 -29.94
C ALA A 118 -10.53 -21.69 -30.02
N MET A 119 -11.08 -20.63 -30.63
CA MET A 119 -12.51 -20.29 -30.67
C MET A 119 -13.44 -21.40 -31.21
N ARG A 120 -12.88 -22.40 -31.90
CA ARG A 120 -13.64 -23.59 -32.35
C ARG A 120 -13.96 -24.57 -31.23
N TYR A 121 -13.26 -24.52 -30.10
CA TYR A 121 -13.45 -25.38 -28.94
C TYR A 121 -14.29 -24.73 -27.86
N THR A 122 -14.24 -23.42 -27.72
CA THR A 122 -14.98 -22.67 -26.70
C THR A 122 -16.41 -22.36 -27.16
N GLU A 123 -17.29 -22.17 -26.23
CA GLU A 123 -18.68 -21.77 -26.42
C GLU A 123 -19.01 -20.60 -25.49
N ALA A 124 -19.94 -19.74 -25.92
CA ALA A 124 -20.34 -18.58 -25.14
C ALA A 124 -21.80 -18.23 -25.34
N ARG A 125 -22.36 -17.50 -24.40
CA ARG A 125 -23.64 -16.82 -24.44
C ARG A 125 -23.61 -15.55 -23.61
N LEU A 126 -24.62 -14.68 -23.75
CA LEU A 126 -24.70 -13.50 -22.89
C LEU A 126 -24.95 -13.90 -21.43
N GLN A 127 -24.32 -13.19 -20.50
CA GLN A 127 -24.74 -13.19 -19.10
C GLN A 127 -25.95 -12.28 -18.93
N LYS A 128 -26.74 -12.48 -17.87
CA LYS A 128 -27.88 -11.60 -17.54
C LYS A 128 -27.43 -10.14 -17.44
N MET A 129 -26.25 -9.87 -16.93
CA MET A 129 -25.65 -8.55 -16.86
C MET A 129 -25.40 -7.97 -18.27
N GLY A 130 -24.95 -8.79 -19.23
CA GLY A 130 -24.76 -8.37 -20.62
C GLY A 130 -26.08 -8.02 -21.32
N GLU A 131 -27.20 -8.71 -20.97
CA GLU A 131 -28.54 -8.38 -21.47
C GLU A 131 -29.04 -7.03 -20.94
N GLU A 132 -28.78 -6.72 -19.65
CA GLU A 132 -29.14 -5.41 -19.06
C GLU A 132 -28.44 -4.21 -19.71
N MET A 133 -27.27 -4.44 -20.34
CA MET A 133 -26.62 -3.40 -21.13
C MET A 133 -27.38 -2.99 -22.37
N MET A 134 -28.16 -3.92 -22.95
CA MET A 134 -28.90 -3.75 -24.21
C MET A 134 -30.40 -3.67 -24.02
N ARG A 135 -30.87 -3.72 -22.80
CA ARG A 135 -32.29 -3.63 -22.48
C ARG A 135 -32.93 -2.39 -23.08
N ASP A 136 -34.07 -2.57 -23.71
CA ASP A 136 -34.83 -1.52 -24.41
C ASP A 136 -34.11 -0.93 -25.66
N ILE A 137 -33.12 -1.62 -26.25
CA ILE A 137 -32.37 -1.13 -27.43
C ILE A 137 -33.27 -1.02 -28.69
N ASP A 138 -34.30 -1.84 -28.77
CA ASP A 138 -35.24 -1.83 -29.90
C ASP A 138 -36.37 -0.78 -29.73
N GLU A 139 -36.33 0.03 -28.66
CA GLU A 139 -37.28 1.11 -28.33
C GLU A 139 -36.77 2.52 -28.71
N GLU A 140 -35.95 2.63 -29.72
CA GLU A 140 -35.34 3.90 -30.21
C GLU A 140 -34.57 4.70 -29.14
N THR A 141 -34.03 4.00 -28.16
CA THR A 141 -33.37 4.60 -26.98
C THR A 141 -32.03 5.25 -27.29
N VAL A 142 -31.35 4.76 -28.31
CA VAL A 142 -30.00 5.21 -28.74
C VAL A 142 -29.95 5.41 -30.25
N ASP A 143 -28.96 6.16 -30.71
CA ASP A 143 -28.74 6.38 -32.14
C ASP A 143 -28.05 5.18 -32.77
N PHE A 144 -28.38 4.91 -34.02
CA PHE A 144 -27.76 3.91 -34.86
C PHE A 144 -26.99 4.59 -36.01
N THR A 145 -25.92 3.96 -36.43
CA THR A 145 -25.11 4.42 -37.56
C THR A 145 -24.93 3.24 -38.54
N PRO A 146 -24.81 3.52 -39.86
CA PRO A 146 -24.47 2.47 -40.79
C PRO A 146 -23.16 1.74 -40.39
N ASN A 147 -23.14 0.43 -40.61
CA ASN A 147 -21.93 -0.37 -40.46
C ASN A 147 -20.90 -0.04 -41.53
N PHE A 148 -19.76 -0.72 -41.57
CA PHE A 148 -18.63 -0.44 -42.45
C PHE A 148 -18.92 -0.58 -43.96
N ASP A 149 -19.94 -1.36 -44.36
CA ASP A 149 -20.35 -1.58 -45.75
C ASP A 149 -21.73 -0.94 -46.10
N ASN A 150 -22.31 -0.19 -45.14
CA ASN A 150 -23.62 0.45 -45.26
C ASN A 150 -24.81 -0.51 -45.54
N THR A 151 -24.67 -1.79 -45.19
CA THR A 151 -25.75 -2.78 -45.39
C THR A 151 -26.63 -2.96 -44.15
N LEU A 152 -26.09 -2.68 -42.98
CA LEU A 152 -26.75 -2.81 -41.68
C LEU A 152 -26.48 -1.59 -40.85
N GLU A 153 -27.16 -1.51 -39.71
CA GLU A 153 -26.97 -0.48 -38.70
C GLU A 153 -26.42 -1.07 -37.43
N GLU A 154 -25.56 -0.32 -36.72
CA GLU A 154 -25.01 -0.64 -35.41
C GLU A 154 -25.25 0.50 -34.42
N PRO A 155 -25.42 0.23 -33.11
CA PRO A 155 -25.66 1.28 -32.13
C PRO A 155 -24.39 2.08 -31.87
N VAL A 156 -24.54 3.40 -31.81
CA VAL A 156 -23.44 4.31 -31.45
C VAL A 156 -23.03 4.10 -29.98
N VAL A 157 -23.98 3.81 -29.11
CA VAL A 157 -23.82 3.57 -27.66
C VAL A 157 -24.91 2.60 -27.21
N LEU A 158 -24.69 1.86 -26.14
CA LEU A 158 -25.71 0.98 -25.55
C LEU A 158 -26.58 1.73 -24.52
N PRO A 159 -27.85 1.34 -24.33
CA PRO A 159 -28.75 2.00 -23.39
C PRO A 159 -28.31 1.93 -21.94
N THR A 160 -27.57 0.96 -21.55
CA THR A 160 -27.01 0.59 -20.24
C THR A 160 -27.80 1.05 -19.00
N ARG A 161 -28.12 0.15 -18.09
CA ARG A 161 -28.88 0.46 -16.86
C ARG A 161 -28.05 0.75 -15.62
N PHE A 162 -26.73 0.57 -15.70
CA PHE A 162 -25.79 0.80 -14.61
C PHE A 162 -24.50 1.46 -15.13
N PRO A 163 -23.73 2.15 -14.28
CA PRO A 163 -22.52 2.86 -14.70
C PRO A 163 -21.37 1.89 -15.00
N ASN A 164 -21.46 1.18 -16.15
CA ASN A 164 -20.53 0.11 -16.51
C ASN A 164 -19.06 0.56 -16.56
N LEU A 165 -18.78 1.78 -17.01
CA LEU A 165 -17.42 2.31 -17.03
C LEU A 165 -16.78 2.33 -15.63
N LEU A 166 -17.56 2.65 -14.61
CA LEU A 166 -17.12 2.69 -13.22
C LEU A 166 -17.09 1.27 -12.63
N VAL A 167 -18.13 0.48 -12.88
CA VAL A 167 -18.31 -0.86 -12.29
C VAL A 167 -17.27 -1.87 -12.80
N ASN A 168 -17.02 -1.92 -14.11
CA ASN A 168 -16.07 -2.85 -14.72
C ASN A 168 -14.71 -2.21 -15.04
N GLY A 169 -14.63 -0.87 -15.00
CA GLY A 169 -13.43 -0.16 -15.39
C GLY A 169 -13.11 -0.28 -16.89
N ALA A 170 -11.98 0.29 -17.27
CA ALA A 170 -11.46 0.18 -18.64
C ALA A 170 -9.95 0.41 -18.64
N SER A 171 -9.25 -0.27 -19.55
CA SER A 171 -7.82 -0.01 -19.81
C SER A 171 -7.57 0.08 -21.30
N GLY A 172 -6.74 1.01 -21.77
CA GLY A 172 -6.43 1.18 -23.16
C GLY A 172 -5.28 2.12 -23.43
N ILE A 173 -4.53 1.86 -24.48
CA ILE A 173 -3.40 2.68 -24.92
C ILE A 173 -3.74 3.24 -26.29
N ALA A 174 -3.85 4.57 -26.37
CA ALA A 174 -4.06 5.32 -27.61
C ALA A 174 -2.78 6.06 -28.02
N VAL A 175 -2.83 6.84 -29.08
CA VAL A 175 -1.72 7.70 -29.48
C VAL A 175 -1.68 8.92 -28.58
N GLY A 176 -0.57 9.10 -27.86
CA GLY A 176 -0.35 10.24 -26.97
C GLY A 176 -1.11 10.23 -25.63
N MET A 177 -1.97 9.22 -25.39
CA MET A 177 -2.72 9.08 -24.14
C MET A 177 -3.07 7.62 -23.82
N ALA A 178 -3.40 7.35 -22.57
CA ALA A 178 -3.85 6.06 -22.14
C ALA A 178 -5.01 6.24 -21.15
N THR A 179 -5.85 5.22 -21.02
CA THR A 179 -6.86 5.13 -19.96
C THR A 179 -6.59 3.91 -19.10
N ASN A 180 -6.79 4.05 -17.79
CA ASN A 180 -6.70 2.94 -16.84
C ASN A 180 -7.63 3.22 -15.66
N MET A 181 -8.87 2.77 -15.79
CA MET A 181 -9.93 2.97 -14.80
C MET A 181 -10.11 1.70 -13.98
N PRO A 182 -10.09 1.79 -12.65
CA PRO A 182 -10.31 0.64 -11.80
C PRO A 182 -11.80 0.25 -11.76
N PRO A 183 -12.11 -1.03 -11.54
CA PRO A 183 -13.48 -1.49 -11.29
C PRO A 183 -13.96 -1.12 -9.89
N HIS A 184 -15.31 -1.08 -9.70
CA HIS A 184 -15.95 -0.73 -8.44
C HIS A 184 -17.12 -1.68 -8.13
N ASN A 185 -17.50 -1.70 -6.86
CA ASN A 185 -18.66 -2.45 -6.41
C ASN A 185 -19.97 -1.87 -6.99
N MET A 186 -20.87 -2.73 -7.47
CA MET A 186 -22.15 -2.33 -8.09
C MET A 186 -23.04 -1.57 -7.12
N THR A 187 -23.19 -2.08 -5.91
CA THR A 187 -24.02 -1.48 -4.86
C THR A 187 -23.53 -0.07 -4.52
N GLU A 188 -22.22 0.09 -4.36
CA GLU A 188 -21.60 1.38 -4.06
C GLU A 188 -21.77 2.38 -5.23
N ALA A 189 -21.52 1.92 -6.46
CA ALA A 189 -21.62 2.77 -7.65
C ALA A 189 -23.06 3.24 -7.91
N ILE A 190 -24.05 2.36 -7.70
CA ILE A 190 -25.47 2.71 -7.81
C ILE A 190 -25.89 3.65 -6.68
N ASN A 191 -25.48 3.41 -5.44
CA ASN A 191 -25.77 4.30 -4.31
C ASN A 191 -25.20 5.70 -4.53
N ALA A 192 -23.98 5.82 -5.05
CA ALA A 192 -23.38 7.10 -5.43
C ALA A 192 -24.15 7.78 -6.57
N SER A 193 -24.64 7.01 -7.56
CA SER A 193 -25.47 7.52 -8.65
C SER A 193 -26.81 8.08 -8.15
N ILE A 194 -27.46 7.37 -7.23
CA ILE A 194 -28.72 7.81 -6.60
C ILE A 194 -28.49 9.07 -5.76
N ALA A 195 -27.44 9.12 -4.94
CA ALA A 195 -27.10 10.28 -4.13
C ALA A 195 -26.84 11.53 -4.99
N LEU A 196 -26.20 11.37 -6.16
CA LEU A 196 -26.02 12.46 -7.11
C LEU A 196 -27.30 12.86 -7.82
N LEU A 197 -28.19 11.90 -8.11
CA LEU A 197 -29.51 12.17 -8.73
C LEU A 197 -30.41 12.96 -7.80
N GLU A 198 -30.41 12.65 -6.50
CA GLU A 198 -31.16 13.38 -5.45
C GLU A 198 -30.58 14.75 -5.16
N ASN A 199 -29.24 14.86 -5.11
CA ASN A 199 -28.51 16.11 -4.84
C ASN A 199 -27.43 16.38 -5.90
N PRO A 200 -27.75 17.14 -6.97
CA PRO A 200 -26.78 17.48 -8.02
C PRO A 200 -25.56 18.29 -7.54
N ASP A 201 -25.69 18.97 -6.41
CA ASP A 201 -24.61 19.81 -5.84
C ASP A 201 -23.71 19.04 -4.86
N ILE A 202 -23.94 17.74 -4.69
CA ILE A 202 -23.13 16.87 -3.81
C ILE A 202 -21.65 16.97 -4.15
N THR A 203 -20.81 17.08 -3.14
CA THR A 203 -19.35 17.19 -3.30
C THR A 203 -18.71 15.80 -3.46
N ILE A 204 -17.49 15.73 -4.04
CA ILE A 204 -16.76 14.47 -4.18
C ILE A 204 -16.51 13.77 -2.83
N PRO A 205 -16.10 14.48 -1.75
CA PRO A 205 -15.96 13.85 -0.42
C PRO A 205 -17.27 13.27 0.14
N GLU A 206 -18.41 13.84 -0.21
CA GLU A 206 -19.72 13.29 0.16
C GLU A 206 -20.06 12.05 -0.68
N LEU A 207 -19.78 12.05 -1.98
CA LEU A 207 -19.92 10.90 -2.86
C LEU A 207 -19.06 9.71 -2.37
N MET A 208 -17.86 9.99 -1.85
CA MET A 208 -16.96 8.97 -1.30
C MET A 208 -17.52 8.25 -0.06
N LYS A 209 -18.58 8.74 0.57
CA LYS A 209 -19.30 8.01 1.61
C LYS A 209 -20.15 6.87 1.04
N HIS A 210 -20.56 6.97 -0.22
CA HIS A 210 -21.38 5.98 -0.93
C HIS A 210 -20.52 5.03 -1.77
N ILE A 211 -19.41 5.51 -2.32
CA ILE A 211 -18.43 4.74 -3.08
C ILE A 211 -17.04 4.94 -2.47
N THR A 212 -16.61 3.99 -1.62
CA THR A 212 -15.46 4.18 -0.76
C THR A 212 -14.13 4.07 -1.49
N ALA A 213 -13.97 3.04 -2.33
CA ALA A 213 -12.74 2.79 -3.09
C ALA A 213 -13.02 1.82 -4.25
N PRO A 214 -12.11 1.63 -5.20
CA PRO A 214 -12.18 0.57 -6.18
C PRO A 214 -12.39 -0.81 -5.55
N ASP A 215 -13.03 -1.71 -6.29
CA ASP A 215 -13.32 -3.07 -5.87
C ASP A 215 -12.87 -4.05 -6.97
N PHE A 216 -11.71 -4.67 -6.75
CA PHE A 216 -11.06 -5.51 -7.75
C PHE A 216 -11.66 -6.92 -7.77
N PRO A 217 -11.80 -7.55 -8.95
CA PRO A 217 -12.36 -8.89 -9.07
C PRO A 217 -11.55 -9.97 -8.35
N THR A 218 -10.23 -9.76 -8.19
CA THR A 218 -9.32 -10.66 -7.49
C THR A 218 -9.21 -10.40 -5.99
N GLY A 219 -10.01 -9.46 -5.44
CA GLY A 219 -9.95 -9.08 -4.04
C GLY A 219 -8.70 -8.27 -3.70
N GLY A 220 -7.96 -8.72 -2.69
CA GLY A 220 -6.78 -8.04 -2.17
C GLY A 220 -7.09 -6.89 -1.22
N ILE A 221 -6.07 -6.15 -0.83
CA ILE A 221 -6.14 -5.08 0.17
C ILE A 221 -5.64 -3.77 -0.45
N ILE A 222 -6.47 -2.74 -0.46
CA ILE A 222 -6.02 -1.37 -0.76
C ILE A 222 -5.29 -0.84 0.48
N TYR A 223 -4.01 -0.54 0.31
CA TYR A 223 -3.14 -0.08 1.39
C TYR A 223 -2.83 1.41 1.25
N GLY A 224 -3.37 2.21 2.19
CA GLY A 224 -3.34 3.67 2.12
C GLY A 224 -4.47 4.26 1.25
N TYR A 225 -5.04 5.37 1.69
CA TYR A 225 -6.25 5.95 1.08
C TYR A 225 -5.98 7.20 0.23
N ALA A 226 -4.80 7.81 0.35
CA ALA A 226 -4.45 9.04 -0.36
C ALA A 226 -4.57 8.92 -1.88
N GLY A 227 -4.07 7.82 -2.45
CA GLY A 227 -4.16 7.57 -3.89
C GLY A 227 -5.58 7.36 -4.42
N VAL A 228 -6.50 6.84 -3.59
CA VAL A 228 -7.94 6.74 -3.93
C VAL A 228 -8.58 8.13 -3.97
N LYS A 229 -8.29 8.94 -2.95
CA LYS A 229 -8.80 10.33 -2.88
C LYS A 229 -8.32 11.14 -4.08
N ASP A 230 -7.03 11.11 -4.39
CA ASP A 230 -6.46 11.79 -5.55
C ASP A 230 -7.13 11.33 -6.86
N ALA A 231 -7.37 10.02 -7.02
CA ALA A 231 -8.02 9.47 -8.20
C ALA A 231 -9.46 9.97 -8.36
N TYR A 232 -10.22 10.08 -7.28
CA TYR A 232 -11.60 10.54 -7.30
C TYR A 232 -11.72 12.05 -7.50
N GLU A 233 -10.83 12.84 -6.90
CA GLU A 233 -10.84 14.30 -7.02
C GLU A 233 -10.29 14.79 -8.38
N THR A 234 -9.23 14.16 -8.90
CA THR A 234 -8.50 14.66 -10.06
C THR A 234 -8.60 13.79 -11.31
N GLY A 235 -9.14 12.58 -11.19
CA GLY A 235 -9.11 11.56 -12.25
C GLY A 235 -7.76 10.84 -12.38
N ARG A 236 -6.77 11.16 -11.55
CA ARG A 236 -5.46 10.51 -11.50
C ARG A 236 -5.06 10.20 -10.07
N GLY A 237 -4.51 8.99 -9.86
CA GLY A 237 -4.04 8.58 -8.55
C GLY A 237 -3.23 7.31 -8.64
N ARG A 238 -2.46 7.00 -7.59
CA ARG A 238 -1.71 5.77 -7.45
C ARG A 238 -2.25 4.99 -6.27
N ILE A 239 -2.93 3.90 -6.53
CA ILE A 239 -3.52 3.03 -5.51
C ILE A 239 -2.57 1.86 -5.29
N VAL A 240 -2.16 1.63 -4.05
CA VAL A 240 -1.35 0.48 -3.67
C VAL A 240 -2.28 -0.67 -3.32
N VAL A 241 -2.11 -1.81 -3.99
CA VAL A 241 -2.89 -3.03 -3.77
C VAL A 241 -1.95 -4.12 -3.29
N ARG A 242 -2.27 -4.74 -2.16
CA ARG A 242 -1.55 -5.88 -1.57
C ARG A 242 -2.35 -7.16 -1.72
N ALA A 243 -1.63 -8.25 -1.81
CA ALA A 243 -2.16 -9.58 -1.66
C ALA A 243 -2.75 -9.77 -0.25
N LYS A 244 -3.78 -10.57 -0.13
CA LYS A 244 -4.31 -11.01 1.17
C LYS A 244 -3.50 -12.21 1.63
N CYS A 245 -2.72 -12.00 2.70
CA CYS A 245 -1.81 -12.99 3.23
C CYS A 245 -2.12 -13.26 4.70
N GLU A 246 -2.04 -14.52 5.11
CA GLU A 246 -2.21 -14.98 6.47
C GLU A 246 -0.96 -15.72 6.91
N ILE A 247 -0.56 -15.58 8.17
CA ILE A 247 0.58 -16.32 8.75
C ILE A 247 -0.01 -17.40 9.64
N GLU A 248 0.21 -18.65 9.26
CA GLU A 248 -0.14 -19.81 10.08
C GLU A 248 1.12 -20.33 10.78
N SER A 249 1.08 -20.39 12.12
CA SER A 249 2.17 -20.93 12.93
C SER A 249 1.90 -22.40 13.27
N GLU A 250 2.71 -23.28 12.72
CA GLU A 250 2.73 -24.69 13.10
C GLU A 250 3.82 -24.95 14.18
N LYS A 251 3.76 -26.09 14.88
CA LYS A 251 4.67 -26.39 15.99
C LYS A 251 6.16 -26.29 15.65
N ASP A 252 6.52 -26.43 14.40
CA ASP A 252 7.92 -26.53 13.95
C ASP A 252 8.34 -25.41 12.99
N HIS A 253 7.42 -24.71 12.33
CA HIS A 253 7.71 -23.65 11.37
C HIS A 253 6.47 -22.82 11.05
N ASP A 254 6.68 -21.59 10.59
CA ASP A 254 5.62 -20.71 10.11
C ASP A 254 5.39 -20.90 8.61
N LYS A 255 4.15 -20.64 8.18
CA LYS A 255 3.75 -20.61 6.77
C LYS A 255 3.09 -19.27 6.44
N ILE A 256 3.40 -18.69 5.30
CA ILE A 256 2.67 -17.58 4.74
C ILE A 256 1.73 -18.13 3.68
N ILE A 257 0.43 -17.91 3.85
CA ILE A 257 -0.62 -18.34 2.93
C ILE A 257 -1.14 -17.12 2.20
N VAL A 258 -1.11 -17.15 0.87
CA VAL A 258 -1.63 -16.11 0.01
C VAL A 258 -2.96 -16.58 -0.57
N ASN A 259 -4.06 -15.95 -0.15
CA ASN A 259 -5.43 -16.30 -0.58
C ASN A 259 -5.90 -15.43 -1.76
N GLU A 260 -5.39 -14.21 -1.88
CA GLU A 260 -5.75 -13.28 -2.94
C GLU A 260 -4.51 -12.53 -3.43
N ILE A 261 -4.43 -12.24 -4.74
CA ILE A 261 -3.33 -11.50 -5.35
C ILE A 261 -3.84 -10.18 -5.93
N PRO A 262 -2.96 -9.16 -6.08
CA PRO A 262 -3.35 -7.88 -6.67
C PRO A 262 -3.88 -8.05 -8.10
N TYR A 263 -4.80 -7.17 -8.47
CA TYR A 263 -5.41 -7.16 -9.80
C TYR A 263 -4.37 -7.03 -10.93
N ASN A 264 -4.57 -7.76 -12.01
CA ASN A 264 -3.67 -7.88 -13.17
C ASN A 264 -2.30 -8.53 -12.87
N VAL A 265 -2.13 -9.19 -11.74
CA VAL A 265 -0.93 -10.00 -11.45
C VAL A 265 -1.13 -11.42 -11.95
N ASN A 266 -0.13 -11.96 -12.63
CA ASN A 266 -0.09 -13.36 -13.04
C ASN A 266 0.44 -14.22 -11.89
N LYS A 267 -0.34 -15.24 -11.45
CA LYS A 267 0.00 -16.08 -10.29
C LYS A 267 1.26 -16.91 -10.53
N ALA A 268 1.39 -17.56 -11.68
CA ALA A 268 2.55 -18.40 -11.99
C ALA A 268 3.85 -17.58 -12.06
N GLN A 269 3.83 -16.41 -12.73
CA GLN A 269 4.98 -15.49 -12.78
C GLN A 269 5.34 -14.92 -11.40
N LEU A 270 4.34 -14.69 -10.55
CA LEU A 270 4.58 -14.27 -9.17
C LEU A 270 5.36 -15.33 -8.39
N ILE A 271 4.92 -16.60 -8.44
CA ILE A 271 5.59 -17.73 -7.79
C ILE A 271 7.02 -17.89 -8.32
N GLU A 272 7.21 -17.83 -9.64
CA GLU A 272 8.52 -17.90 -10.30
C GLU A 272 9.45 -16.76 -9.82
N SER A 273 8.95 -15.53 -9.76
CA SER A 273 9.73 -14.37 -9.30
C SER A 273 10.16 -14.49 -7.84
N ILE A 274 9.32 -15.09 -6.97
CA ILE A 274 9.69 -15.36 -5.57
C ILE A 274 10.79 -16.44 -5.53
N ALA A 275 10.68 -17.51 -6.30
CA ALA A 275 11.67 -18.57 -6.37
C ALA A 275 13.03 -18.04 -6.85
N GLU A 276 13.06 -17.19 -7.90
CA GLU A 276 14.28 -16.54 -8.38
C GLU A 276 14.96 -15.69 -7.31
N LEU A 277 14.19 -14.93 -6.51
CA LEU A 277 14.76 -14.14 -5.41
C LEU A 277 15.39 -14.99 -4.32
N VAL A 278 14.86 -16.19 -4.07
CA VAL A 278 15.43 -17.15 -3.12
C VAL A 278 16.71 -17.78 -3.68
N GLU A 279 16.72 -18.19 -4.95
CA GLU A 279 17.90 -18.73 -5.64
C GLU A 279 19.03 -17.71 -5.71
N ASP A 280 18.74 -16.46 -6.02
CA ASP A 280 19.68 -15.33 -6.05
C ASP A 280 20.18 -14.93 -4.65
N LYS A 281 19.68 -15.55 -3.58
CA LYS A 281 19.97 -15.20 -2.17
C LYS A 281 19.68 -13.73 -1.82
N LYS A 282 18.75 -13.12 -2.53
CA LYS A 282 18.22 -11.78 -2.20
C LYS A 282 17.14 -11.85 -1.12
N LEU A 283 16.46 -12.99 -1.03
CA LEU A 283 15.44 -13.30 -0.03
C LEU A 283 15.81 -14.63 0.62
N ASP A 284 16.33 -14.59 1.86
CA ASP A 284 16.57 -15.76 2.66
C ASP A 284 15.43 -16.00 3.66
N GLY A 285 15.32 -17.24 4.17
CA GLY A 285 14.32 -17.62 5.15
C GLY A 285 13.11 -18.39 4.58
N ILE A 286 12.98 -18.55 3.28
CA ILE A 286 11.99 -19.40 2.63
C ILE A 286 12.59 -20.79 2.41
N SER A 287 11.84 -21.85 2.77
CA SER A 287 12.23 -23.24 2.57
C SER A 287 11.60 -23.88 1.34
N ASN A 288 10.32 -23.55 1.07
CA ASN A 288 9.58 -24.10 -0.06
C ASN A 288 8.45 -23.16 -0.48
N ILE A 289 7.95 -23.31 -1.72
CA ILE A 289 6.79 -22.57 -2.25
C ILE A 289 5.93 -23.56 -3.02
N ASN A 290 4.67 -23.70 -2.61
CA ASN A 290 3.69 -24.58 -3.24
C ASN A 290 2.47 -23.81 -3.72
N ASP A 291 1.95 -24.16 -4.88
CA ASP A 291 0.65 -23.74 -5.34
C ASP A 291 -0.37 -24.85 -5.02
N GLU A 292 -1.23 -24.58 -4.06
CA GLU A 292 -2.30 -25.48 -3.60
C GLU A 292 -3.68 -24.98 -4.06
N SER A 293 -3.71 -24.07 -5.03
CA SER A 293 -4.97 -23.52 -5.56
C SER A 293 -5.84 -24.62 -6.19
N ASP A 294 -7.11 -24.62 -5.85
CA ASP A 294 -8.08 -25.59 -6.36
C ASP A 294 -9.42 -24.90 -6.70
N ARG A 295 -10.50 -25.68 -6.82
CA ARG A 295 -11.86 -25.18 -7.15
C ARG A 295 -12.46 -24.35 -6.02
N THR A 296 -11.94 -24.44 -4.80
CA THR A 296 -12.43 -23.68 -3.63
C THR A 296 -11.83 -22.30 -3.56
N GLY A 297 -10.68 -22.08 -4.22
CA GLY A 297 -10.02 -20.78 -4.26
C GLY A 297 -8.54 -20.84 -4.51
N MET A 298 -7.92 -19.67 -4.51
CA MET A 298 -6.48 -19.51 -4.62
C MET A 298 -5.83 -19.80 -3.26
N ARG A 299 -4.73 -20.57 -3.27
CA ARG A 299 -3.92 -20.84 -2.09
C ARG A 299 -2.46 -21.05 -2.49
N ILE A 300 -1.62 -20.04 -2.27
CA ILE A 300 -0.18 -20.17 -2.43
C ILE A 300 0.41 -20.31 -1.03
N VAL A 301 1.16 -21.37 -0.76
CA VAL A 301 1.78 -21.67 0.53
C VAL A 301 3.28 -21.45 0.42
N ILE A 302 3.81 -20.58 1.27
CA ILE A 302 5.24 -20.27 1.38
C ILE A 302 5.71 -20.75 2.75
N ASP A 303 6.48 -21.83 2.77
CA ASP A 303 7.03 -22.41 3.99
C ASP A 303 8.26 -21.62 4.44
N ILE A 304 8.31 -21.23 5.72
CA ILE A 304 9.37 -20.43 6.32
C ILE A 304 10.35 -21.32 7.08
N LYS A 305 11.66 -21.02 7.04
CA LYS A 305 12.66 -21.73 7.83
C LYS A 305 12.45 -21.45 9.33
N ARG A 306 12.82 -22.41 10.19
CA ARG A 306 12.62 -22.34 11.66
C ARG A 306 13.26 -21.14 12.35
N ASP A 307 14.35 -20.64 11.81
CA ASP A 307 15.16 -19.54 12.33
C ASP A 307 14.82 -18.18 11.69
N ALA A 308 13.74 -18.12 10.89
CA ALA A 308 13.35 -16.93 10.17
C ALA A 308 12.00 -16.40 10.67
N ASN A 309 11.85 -15.08 10.68
CA ASN A 309 10.62 -14.39 11.08
C ASN A 309 9.68 -14.20 9.88
N ALA A 310 8.49 -14.79 9.93
CA ALA A 310 7.52 -14.77 8.85
C ALA A 310 7.06 -13.35 8.49
N SER A 311 6.85 -12.47 9.49
CA SER A 311 6.40 -11.09 9.25
C SER A 311 7.46 -10.27 8.51
N VAL A 312 8.74 -10.45 8.84
CA VAL A 312 9.85 -9.78 8.14
C VAL A 312 9.96 -10.26 6.69
N ILE A 313 9.77 -11.57 6.46
CA ILE A 313 9.80 -12.14 5.11
C ILE A 313 8.61 -11.63 4.30
N LEU A 314 7.41 -11.58 4.89
CA LEU A 314 6.22 -11.04 4.24
C LEU A 314 6.43 -9.58 3.82
N ASN A 315 7.02 -8.75 4.68
CA ASN A 315 7.34 -7.36 4.35
C ASN A 315 8.35 -7.25 3.20
N LYS A 316 9.38 -8.13 3.19
CA LYS A 316 10.32 -8.21 2.06
C LYS A 316 9.64 -8.64 0.76
N LEU A 317 8.73 -9.62 0.83
CA LEU A 317 7.94 -10.08 -0.31
C LEU A 317 7.08 -8.95 -0.89
N PHE A 318 6.38 -8.16 -0.06
CA PHE A 318 5.62 -7.00 -0.52
C PHE A 318 6.49 -5.95 -1.22
N LYS A 319 7.73 -5.75 -0.77
CA LYS A 319 8.65 -4.78 -1.39
C LYS A 319 9.30 -5.26 -2.67
N MET A 320 9.60 -6.54 -2.76
CA MET A 320 10.46 -7.10 -3.81
C MET A 320 9.69 -7.85 -4.91
N THR A 321 8.39 -8.11 -4.70
CA THR A 321 7.56 -8.89 -5.62
C THR A 321 6.23 -8.22 -5.92
N GLN A 322 5.44 -8.80 -6.82
CA GLN A 322 4.10 -8.33 -7.18
C GLN A 322 3.02 -8.71 -6.14
N LEU A 323 3.38 -9.26 -4.96
CA LEU A 323 2.45 -9.36 -3.82
C LEU A 323 1.97 -7.97 -3.36
N GLN A 324 2.72 -6.92 -3.64
CA GLN A 324 2.27 -5.55 -3.62
C GLN A 324 2.48 -4.93 -5.00
N SER A 325 1.41 -4.43 -5.58
CA SER A 325 1.41 -3.75 -6.88
C SER A 325 0.79 -2.37 -6.76
N SER A 326 1.11 -1.46 -7.66
CA SER A 326 0.46 -0.16 -7.72
C SER A 326 -0.41 -0.07 -8.96
N PHE A 327 -1.69 0.25 -8.77
CA PHE A 327 -2.62 0.57 -9.85
C PHE A 327 -2.61 2.08 -10.08
N SER A 328 -2.07 2.49 -11.25
CA SER A 328 -2.04 3.90 -11.64
C SER A 328 -3.34 4.27 -12.33
N VAL A 329 -4.21 5.00 -11.62
CA VAL A 329 -5.49 5.47 -12.15
C VAL A 329 -5.27 6.61 -13.14
N ASN A 330 -5.95 6.54 -14.27
CA ASN A 330 -6.03 7.59 -15.28
C ASN A 330 -7.39 7.52 -15.98
N ASN A 331 -8.35 8.31 -15.51
CA ASN A 331 -9.76 8.24 -15.92
C ASN A 331 -10.01 9.04 -17.22
N VAL A 332 -9.44 8.58 -18.33
CA VAL A 332 -9.66 9.19 -19.64
C VAL A 332 -10.74 8.41 -20.40
N ALA A 333 -11.82 9.08 -20.78
CA ALA A 333 -12.90 8.54 -21.61
C ALA A 333 -13.34 9.52 -22.68
N LEU A 334 -14.13 9.04 -23.63
CA LEU A 334 -14.72 9.87 -24.68
C LEU A 334 -16.02 10.52 -24.16
N VAL A 335 -16.04 11.83 -24.18
CA VAL A 335 -17.24 12.64 -23.93
C VAL A 335 -17.56 13.37 -25.23
N ASP A 336 -18.70 13.08 -25.82
CA ASP A 336 -19.12 13.63 -27.12
C ASP A 336 -18.05 13.46 -28.22
N GLY A 337 -17.38 12.30 -28.22
CA GLY A 337 -16.33 11.95 -29.18
C GLY A 337 -14.95 12.57 -28.90
N LEU A 338 -14.79 13.35 -27.82
CA LEU A 338 -13.51 13.96 -27.44
C LEU A 338 -12.94 13.30 -26.17
N PRO A 339 -11.63 12.99 -26.11
CA PRO A 339 -11.00 12.44 -24.92
C PRO A 339 -10.94 13.49 -23.80
N LYS A 340 -11.46 13.14 -22.62
CA LYS A 340 -11.47 14.00 -21.43
C LYS A 340 -10.99 13.21 -20.22
N LEU A 341 -10.18 13.83 -19.36
CA LEU A 341 -9.86 13.31 -18.04
C LEU A 341 -11.01 13.67 -17.10
N LEU A 342 -11.57 12.70 -16.40
CA LEU A 342 -12.80 12.83 -15.62
C LEU A 342 -12.55 12.47 -14.16
N ASN A 343 -13.10 13.27 -13.26
CA ASN A 343 -13.20 12.94 -11.84
C ASN A 343 -14.43 12.05 -11.57
N LEU A 344 -14.59 11.59 -10.33
CA LEU A 344 -15.68 10.68 -9.97
C LEU A 344 -17.06 11.29 -10.25
N LYS A 345 -17.27 12.56 -9.90
CA LYS A 345 -18.56 13.24 -10.11
C LYS A 345 -18.89 13.37 -11.58
N GLU A 346 -17.94 13.81 -12.42
CA GLU A 346 -18.12 13.94 -13.87
C GLU A 346 -18.45 12.60 -14.55
N LEU A 347 -17.88 11.48 -14.08
CA LEU A 347 -18.20 10.14 -14.58
C LEU A 347 -19.67 9.77 -14.30
N LEU A 348 -20.13 10.00 -13.07
CA LEU A 348 -21.51 9.71 -12.67
C LEU A 348 -22.51 10.67 -13.35
N GLU A 349 -22.18 11.96 -13.49
CA GLU A 349 -23.01 12.94 -14.21
C GLU A 349 -23.20 12.54 -15.68
N ALA A 350 -22.14 12.12 -16.35
CA ALA A 350 -22.22 11.68 -17.75
C ALA A 350 -23.12 10.43 -17.89
N PHE A 351 -23.01 9.50 -16.99
CA PHE A 351 -23.87 8.30 -16.94
C PHE A 351 -25.34 8.69 -16.70
N LEU A 352 -25.63 9.51 -15.68
CA LEU A 352 -26.99 9.92 -15.35
C LEU A 352 -27.64 10.73 -16.48
N LYS A 353 -26.87 11.61 -17.14
CA LYS A 353 -27.33 12.33 -18.33
C LYS A 353 -27.73 11.37 -19.46
N HIS A 354 -26.92 10.35 -19.71
CA HIS A 354 -27.24 9.33 -20.69
C HIS A 354 -28.50 8.51 -20.29
N ARG A 355 -28.61 8.11 -19.03
CA ARG A 355 -29.81 7.43 -18.53
C ARG A 355 -31.08 8.27 -18.71
N HIS A 356 -31.01 9.55 -18.37
CA HIS A 356 -32.12 10.47 -18.57
C HIS A 356 -32.55 10.54 -20.05
N GLU A 357 -31.60 10.66 -20.98
CA GLU A 357 -31.87 10.64 -22.41
C GLU A 357 -32.54 9.34 -22.87
N VAL A 358 -32.00 8.20 -22.43
CA VAL A 358 -32.53 6.86 -22.73
C VAL A 358 -33.98 6.72 -22.24
N VAL A 359 -34.27 7.14 -20.99
CA VAL A 359 -35.63 7.05 -20.41
C VAL A 359 -36.59 7.95 -21.18
N ILE A 360 -36.22 9.19 -21.50
CA ILE A 360 -37.07 10.09 -22.30
C ILE A 360 -37.35 9.51 -23.68
N ARG A 361 -36.34 8.98 -24.39
CA ARG A 361 -36.51 8.41 -25.74
C ARG A 361 -37.39 7.16 -25.71
N ARG A 362 -37.15 6.27 -24.75
CA ARG A 362 -37.96 5.09 -24.50
C ARG A 362 -39.42 5.47 -24.20
N THR A 363 -39.62 6.45 -23.32
CA THR A 363 -40.96 6.90 -22.95
C THR A 363 -41.71 7.49 -24.16
N ARG A 364 -41.05 8.25 -25.04
CA ARG A 364 -41.65 8.75 -26.27
C ARG A 364 -42.06 7.61 -27.22
N PHE A 365 -41.18 6.60 -27.35
CA PHE A 365 -41.49 5.43 -28.16
C PHE A 365 -42.68 4.67 -27.59
N GLN A 366 -42.71 4.39 -26.31
CA GLN A 366 -43.80 3.68 -25.63
C GLN A 366 -45.12 4.47 -25.67
N LEU A 367 -45.04 5.82 -25.50
CA LEU A 367 -46.21 6.70 -25.62
C LEU A 367 -46.79 6.61 -27.01
N ARG A 368 -46.02 6.78 -28.06
CA ARG A 368 -46.44 6.63 -29.45
C ARG A 368 -47.10 5.28 -29.68
N LYS A 369 -46.52 4.19 -29.21
CA LYS A 369 -47.09 2.83 -29.33
C LYS A 369 -48.37 2.64 -28.52
N ALA A 370 -48.48 3.22 -27.34
CA ALA A 370 -49.65 3.18 -26.52
C ALA A 370 -50.80 4.01 -27.16
N GLU A 371 -50.51 5.17 -27.71
CA GLU A 371 -51.48 6.01 -28.44
C GLU A 371 -51.98 5.32 -29.71
N GLU A 372 -51.04 4.75 -30.52
CA GLU A 372 -51.40 3.98 -31.71
C GLU A 372 -52.31 2.81 -31.33
N ARG A 373 -52.08 2.10 -30.24
CA ARG A 373 -52.89 0.97 -29.78
C ARG A 373 -54.23 1.42 -29.22
N ALA A 374 -54.22 2.48 -28.37
CA ALA A 374 -55.47 3.05 -27.81
C ALA A 374 -56.41 3.55 -28.92
N HIS A 375 -55.85 4.15 -29.96
CA HIS A 375 -56.62 4.60 -31.12
C HIS A 375 -57.30 3.43 -31.87
N ILE A 376 -56.56 2.31 -32.06
CA ILE A 376 -57.16 1.11 -32.66
C ILE A 376 -58.25 0.50 -31.74
N VAL A 377 -57.94 0.41 -30.42
CA VAL A 377 -58.89 -0.17 -29.45
C VAL A 377 -60.17 0.67 -29.37
N GLN A 378 -60.07 2.00 -29.43
CA GLN A 378 -61.20 2.91 -29.47
C GLN A 378 -62.12 2.63 -30.68
N GLY A 379 -61.53 2.42 -31.86
CA GLY A 379 -62.25 2.02 -33.06
C GLY A 379 -62.95 0.67 -32.92
N LEU A 380 -62.29 -0.28 -32.26
CA LEU A 380 -62.86 -1.60 -32.00
C LEU A 380 -64.02 -1.56 -30.99
N ILE A 381 -63.95 -0.69 -29.97
CA ILE A 381 -65.04 -0.46 -29.04
C ILE A 381 -66.28 0.11 -29.76
N ILE A 382 -66.10 1.16 -30.58
CA ILE A 382 -67.18 1.74 -31.38
C ILE A 382 -67.82 0.68 -32.26
N ALA A 383 -67.05 -0.17 -32.89
CA ALA A 383 -67.53 -1.28 -33.70
C ALA A 383 -68.24 -2.35 -32.89
N SER A 384 -67.77 -2.65 -31.69
CA SER A 384 -68.38 -3.66 -30.80
C SER A 384 -69.66 -3.18 -30.20
N ASP A 385 -69.79 -1.92 -29.85
CA ASP A 385 -71.00 -1.29 -29.33
C ASP A 385 -72.09 -1.20 -30.41
N ASN A 386 -71.72 -1.15 -31.69
CA ASN A 386 -72.64 -1.10 -32.83
C ASN A 386 -72.54 -2.34 -33.76
N ILE A 387 -72.36 -3.50 -33.18
CA ILE A 387 -71.97 -4.71 -33.88
C ILE A 387 -72.87 -5.13 -35.02
N ASP A 388 -74.24 -5.06 -34.82
CA ASP A 388 -75.18 -5.44 -35.81
C ASP A 388 -75.15 -4.58 -37.07
N GLU A 389 -74.96 -3.27 -36.94
CA GLU A 389 -74.79 -2.33 -38.00
C GLU A 389 -73.45 -2.56 -38.75
N VAL A 390 -72.36 -2.76 -38.05
CA VAL A 390 -71.04 -3.06 -38.60
C VAL A 390 -71.07 -4.34 -39.43
N ILE A 391 -71.64 -5.43 -38.91
CA ILE A 391 -71.86 -6.68 -39.64
C ILE A 391 -72.70 -6.47 -40.89
N SER A 392 -73.83 -5.66 -40.84
CA SER A 392 -74.66 -5.38 -41.96
C SER A 392 -73.88 -4.64 -43.05
N ILE A 393 -73.04 -3.61 -42.68
CA ILE A 393 -72.22 -2.87 -43.64
C ILE A 393 -71.22 -3.76 -44.31
N ILE A 394 -70.47 -4.57 -43.55
CA ILE A 394 -69.48 -5.48 -44.09
C ILE A 394 -70.11 -6.52 -45.05
N ARG A 395 -71.24 -7.12 -44.69
CA ARG A 395 -71.91 -8.13 -45.49
C ARG A 395 -72.50 -7.54 -46.80
N SER A 396 -72.99 -6.29 -46.80
CA SER A 396 -73.58 -5.62 -47.98
C SER A 396 -72.56 -5.00 -48.93
N SER A 397 -71.27 -4.91 -48.53
CA SER A 397 -70.14 -4.40 -49.32
C SER A 397 -69.57 -5.47 -50.24
N LYS A 398 -69.26 -5.12 -51.50
CA LYS A 398 -68.67 -6.05 -52.47
C LYS A 398 -67.12 -6.24 -52.31
N THR A 399 -66.45 -5.26 -51.75
CA THR A 399 -65.04 -5.32 -51.53
C THR A 399 -64.64 -4.84 -50.12
N THR A 400 -63.49 -5.23 -49.63
CA THR A 400 -63.00 -4.77 -48.30
C THR A 400 -62.77 -3.24 -48.28
N GLU A 401 -62.36 -2.62 -49.37
CA GLU A 401 -62.21 -1.17 -49.46
C GLU A 401 -63.57 -0.45 -49.39
N GLU A 402 -64.61 -0.94 -50.11
CA GLU A 402 -65.96 -0.40 -49.98
C GLU A 402 -66.49 -0.50 -48.55
N ALA A 403 -66.22 -1.64 -47.86
CA ALA A 403 -66.58 -1.76 -46.47
C ALA A 403 -65.84 -0.77 -45.56
N ARG A 404 -64.56 -0.56 -45.75
CA ARG A 404 -63.79 0.46 -45.02
C ARG A 404 -64.33 1.91 -45.23
N THR A 405 -64.56 2.30 -46.46
CA THR A 405 -65.13 3.60 -46.82
C THR A 405 -66.47 3.86 -46.15
N ARG A 406 -67.38 2.88 -46.23
CA ARG A 406 -68.70 2.98 -45.57
C ARG A 406 -68.67 3.01 -44.07
N LEU A 407 -67.77 2.24 -43.46
CA LEU A 407 -67.52 2.27 -42.00
C LEU A 407 -66.95 3.63 -41.57
N SER A 408 -65.99 4.20 -42.37
CA SER A 408 -65.41 5.49 -42.13
C SER A 408 -66.48 6.60 -42.20
N GLU A 409 -67.30 6.62 -43.26
CA GLU A 409 -68.35 7.64 -43.40
C GLU A 409 -69.43 7.51 -42.31
N ARG A 410 -69.71 6.31 -41.85
CA ARG A 410 -70.79 6.10 -40.90
C ARG A 410 -70.40 6.43 -39.44
N PHE A 411 -69.23 6.02 -39.02
CA PHE A 411 -68.79 6.13 -37.63
C PHE A 411 -67.68 7.16 -37.40
N GLY A 412 -67.20 7.84 -38.46
CA GLY A 412 -66.14 8.82 -38.36
C GLY A 412 -64.76 8.21 -38.05
N LEU A 413 -64.61 6.93 -38.48
CA LEU A 413 -63.39 6.17 -38.21
C LEU A 413 -62.34 6.43 -39.32
N ASP A 414 -61.08 6.40 -38.98
CA ASP A 414 -59.99 6.53 -39.92
C ASP A 414 -59.64 5.19 -40.62
N GLU A 415 -58.67 5.25 -41.54
CA GLU A 415 -58.25 4.10 -42.33
C GLU A 415 -57.66 2.97 -41.45
N VAL A 416 -56.91 3.32 -40.41
CA VAL A 416 -56.26 2.35 -39.49
C VAL A 416 -57.32 1.64 -38.66
N GLN A 417 -58.26 2.37 -38.11
CA GLN A 417 -59.39 1.83 -37.33
C GLN A 417 -60.30 0.95 -38.18
N THR A 418 -60.70 1.38 -39.37
CA THR A 418 -61.55 0.60 -40.28
C THR A 418 -60.88 -0.66 -40.77
N LYS A 419 -59.53 -0.63 -41.00
CA LYS A 419 -58.77 -1.82 -41.33
C LYS A 419 -58.82 -2.83 -40.19
N ALA A 420 -58.56 -2.39 -38.95
CA ALA A 420 -58.55 -3.24 -37.75
C ALA A 420 -59.96 -3.87 -37.53
N ILE A 421 -61.04 -3.15 -37.80
CA ILE A 421 -62.38 -3.64 -37.66
C ILE A 421 -62.66 -4.73 -38.71
N VAL A 422 -62.29 -4.51 -39.96
CA VAL A 422 -62.51 -5.50 -41.03
C VAL A 422 -61.69 -6.78 -40.85
N GLU A 423 -60.49 -6.66 -40.27
CA GLU A 423 -59.60 -7.78 -39.95
C GLU A 423 -59.97 -8.46 -38.61
N MET A 424 -60.98 -8.00 -37.88
CA MET A 424 -61.36 -8.52 -36.58
C MET A 424 -61.90 -9.94 -36.68
N ARG A 425 -61.44 -10.81 -35.78
CA ARG A 425 -61.90 -12.19 -35.70
C ARG A 425 -63.34 -12.27 -35.09
N LEU A 426 -64.15 -13.15 -35.58
CA LEU A 426 -65.51 -13.36 -35.06
C LEU A 426 -65.57 -13.71 -33.55
N ALA A 427 -64.52 -14.32 -33.03
CA ALA A 427 -64.38 -14.62 -31.60
C ALA A 427 -64.27 -13.35 -30.73
N ALA A 428 -63.85 -12.26 -31.28
CA ALA A 428 -63.73 -10.95 -30.56
C ALA A 428 -65.16 -10.29 -30.37
N LEU A 429 -66.19 -10.82 -30.95
CA LEU A 429 -67.55 -10.27 -30.84
C LEU A 429 -68.33 -10.80 -29.62
N THR A 430 -67.70 -11.57 -28.75
CA THR A 430 -68.39 -12.10 -27.55
C THR A 430 -68.43 -11.05 -26.45
N GLY A 431 -69.46 -11.04 -25.60
CA GLY A 431 -69.55 -10.03 -24.49
C GLY A 431 -68.41 -10.04 -23.51
N MET A 432 -67.71 -11.21 -23.34
CA MET A 432 -66.50 -11.27 -22.54
C MET A 432 -65.29 -10.56 -23.22
N SER A 433 -65.25 -10.53 -24.56
CA SER A 433 -64.24 -9.80 -25.34
C SER A 433 -64.50 -8.30 -25.30
N GLN A 434 -65.73 -7.86 -25.25
CA GLN A 434 -66.14 -6.48 -25.12
C GLN A 434 -65.66 -5.87 -23.81
N ALA A 435 -65.90 -6.56 -22.68
CA ALA A 435 -65.34 -6.10 -21.36
C ALA A 435 -63.83 -6.00 -21.36
N LYS A 436 -63.12 -6.94 -22.00
CA LYS A 436 -61.66 -6.89 -22.13
C LYS A 436 -61.14 -5.73 -22.98
N LEU A 437 -61.88 -5.33 -24.03
CA LEU A 437 -61.49 -4.14 -24.83
C LEU A 437 -61.62 -2.84 -24.02
N HIS A 438 -62.66 -2.72 -23.21
CA HIS A 438 -62.82 -1.57 -22.31
C HIS A 438 -61.74 -1.57 -21.23
N GLU A 439 -61.44 -2.70 -20.60
CA GLU A 439 -60.37 -2.83 -19.63
C GLU A 439 -59.01 -2.46 -20.24
N GLU A 440 -58.70 -3.03 -21.43
CA GLU A 440 -57.43 -2.68 -22.17
C GLU A 440 -57.34 -1.18 -22.46
N TYR A 441 -58.46 -0.53 -22.86
CA TYR A 441 -58.49 0.91 -23.13
C TYR A 441 -58.23 1.72 -21.87
N GLU A 442 -58.83 1.37 -20.75
CA GLU A 442 -58.58 2.06 -19.47
C GLU A 442 -57.14 1.90 -19.01
N GLU A 443 -56.56 0.72 -19.15
CA GLU A 443 -55.15 0.48 -18.84
C GLU A 443 -54.24 1.30 -19.75
N LEU A 444 -54.52 1.33 -21.06
CA LEU A 444 -53.77 2.15 -22.01
C LEU A 444 -53.86 3.63 -21.68
N MET A 445 -55.02 4.15 -21.31
CA MET A 445 -55.19 5.56 -20.94
C MET A 445 -54.42 5.90 -19.68
N LYS A 446 -54.43 5.09 -18.63
CA LYS A 446 -53.62 5.25 -17.44
C LYS A 446 -52.12 5.22 -17.76
N ARG A 447 -51.70 4.30 -18.66
CA ARG A 447 -50.33 4.23 -19.12
C ARG A 447 -49.93 5.47 -19.91
N ILE A 448 -50.74 5.98 -20.81
CA ILE A 448 -50.52 7.21 -21.57
C ILE A 448 -50.39 8.41 -20.64
N GLU A 449 -51.26 8.53 -19.64
CA GLU A 449 -51.21 9.58 -18.64
C GLU A 449 -49.86 9.55 -17.86
N PHE A 450 -49.44 8.37 -17.39
CA PHE A 450 -48.14 8.19 -16.70
C PHE A 450 -46.96 8.54 -17.61
N LEU A 451 -46.95 8.05 -18.87
CA LEU A 451 -45.86 8.32 -19.82
C LEU A 451 -45.79 9.82 -20.17
N ASN A 452 -46.93 10.50 -20.29
CA ASN A 452 -46.94 11.95 -20.45
C ASN A 452 -46.39 12.70 -19.21
N LEU A 453 -46.71 12.21 -18.02
CA LEU A 453 -46.18 12.78 -16.78
C LEU A 453 -44.65 12.67 -16.72
N VAL A 454 -44.10 11.49 -17.09
CA VAL A 454 -42.64 11.29 -17.17
C VAL A 454 -41.95 12.27 -18.17
N LEU A 455 -42.64 12.60 -19.26
CA LEU A 455 -42.11 13.53 -20.28
C LEU A 455 -42.20 15.02 -19.87
N THR A 456 -43.15 15.37 -19.02
CA THR A 456 -43.45 16.75 -18.64
C THR A 456 -42.87 17.17 -17.29
N ASP A 457 -42.69 16.20 -16.39
CA ASP A 457 -42.14 16.42 -15.04
C ASP A 457 -40.81 15.72 -14.83
N ASP A 458 -39.76 16.49 -14.77
CA ASP A 458 -38.38 15.97 -14.56
C ASP A 458 -38.24 15.20 -13.23
N SER A 459 -39.01 15.57 -12.20
CA SER A 459 -38.99 14.87 -10.91
C SER A 459 -39.49 13.41 -11.04
N VAL A 460 -40.52 13.19 -11.85
CA VAL A 460 -41.04 11.87 -12.13
C VAL A 460 -40.05 11.06 -12.98
N CYS A 461 -39.41 11.69 -13.96
CA CYS A 461 -38.36 11.05 -14.75
C CYS A 461 -37.18 10.61 -13.87
N ARG A 462 -36.75 11.46 -12.95
CA ARG A 462 -35.68 11.08 -11.98
C ARG A 462 -36.11 9.92 -11.11
N LYS A 463 -37.37 9.90 -10.66
CA LYS A 463 -37.87 8.78 -9.86
C LYS A 463 -37.88 7.45 -10.63
N VAL A 464 -38.23 7.47 -11.91
CA VAL A 464 -38.13 6.29 -12.78
C VAL A 464 -36.69 5.80 -12.90
N ILE A 465 -35.74 6.71 -13.07
CA ILE A 465 -34.30 6.36 -13.13
C ILE A 465 -33.83 5.76 -11.78
N GLU A 466 -34.23 6.36 -10.66
CA GLU A 466 -33.92 5.87 -9.32
C GLU A 466 -34.45 4.45 -9.10
N ASP A 467 -35.74 4.22 -9.41
CA ASP A 467 -36.37 2.91 -9.25
C ASP A 467 -35.69 1.83 -10.11
N GLU A 468 -35.28 2.16 -11.34
CA GLU A 468 -34.53 1.25 -12.21
C GLU A 468 -33.11 0.96 -11.71
N LEU A 469 -32.45 1.94 -11.10
CA LEU A 469 -31.16 1.76 -10.46
C LEU A 469 -31.29 0.86 -9.23
N ILE A 470 -32.34 1.05 -8.42
CA ILE A 470 -32.64 0.20 -7.27
C ILE A 470 -32.91 -1.24 -7.72
N GLU A 471 -33.77 -1.44 -8.75
CA GLU A 471 -34.01 -2.77 -9.33
C GLU A 471 -32.70 -3.46 -9.73
N THR A 472 -31.81 -2.73 -10.40
CA THR A 472 -30.54 -3.25 -10.85
C THR A 472 -29.62 -3.62 -9.67
N ARG A 473 -29.58 -2.77 -8.63
CA ARG A 473 -28.83 -3.01 -7.40
C ARG A 473 -29.32 -4.26 -6.67
N GLU A 474 -30.63 -4.44 -6.52
CA GLU A 474 -31.22 -5.59 -5.84
C GLU A 474 -30.98 -6.89 -6.61
N LYS A 475 -30.93 -6.83 -7.94
CA LYS A 475 -30.77 -8.01 -8.81
C LYS A 475 -29.30 -8.44 -8.96
N PHE A 476 -28.35 -7.51 -8.92
CA PHE A 476 -26.93 -7.75 -9.26
C PHE A 476 -25.94 -7.26 -8.21
N GLY A 477 -26.39 -6.58 -7.16
CA GLY A 477 -25.53 -6.11 -6.09
C GLY A 477 -24.96 -7.26 -5.29
N ASP A 478 -23.70 -7.12 -4.88
CA ASP A 478 -22.97 -8.06 -4.04
C ASP A 478 -22.12 -7.32 -3.02
N GLU A 479 -21.44 -8.07 -2.16
CA GLU A 479 -20.51 -7.52 -1.19
C GLU A 479 -19.18 -7.13 -1.85
N ARG A 480 -18.49 -6.20 -1.20
CA ARG A 480 -17.15 -5.78 -1.60
C ARG A 480 -16.17 -6.94 -1.45
N LYS A 481 -15.31 -7.15 -2.47
CA LYS A 481 -14.23 -8.14 -2.45
C LYS A 481 -12.93 -7.58 -1.88
N THR A 482 -12.59 -6.33 -2.23
CA THR A 482 -11.33 -5.70 -1.85
C THR A 482 -11.43 -5.03 -0.48
N GLU A 483 -10.55 -5.37 0.45
CA GLU A 483 -10.45 -4.75 1.77
C GLU A 483 -9.73 -3.39 1.69
N ILE A 484 -10.00 -2.49 2.65
CA ILE A 484 -9.39 -1.15 2.71
C ILE A 484 -8.68 -1.00 4.05
N VAL A 485 -7.38 -0.73 4.00
CA VAL A 485 -6.57 -0.41 5.18
C VAL A 485 -6.11 1.04 5.08
N TYR A 486 -6.57 1.87 6.01
CA TYR A 486 -6.30 3.31 6.07
C TYR A 486 -4.91 3.63 6.66
N ALA A 487 -3.89 2.86 6.32
CA ALA A 487 -2.53 3.10 6.80
C ALA A 487 -1.94 4.38 6.20
N SER A 488 -1.28 5.18 7.04
CA SER A 488 -0.69 6.47 6.65
C SER A 488 0.77 6.38 6.24
N GLU A 489 1.44 5.21 6.34
CA GLU A 489 2.89 5.10 6.19
C GLU A 489 3.29 4.14 5.08
N GLU A 490 4.18 4.63 4.20
CA GLU A 490 5.03 3.78 3.36
C GLU A 490 5.94 2.93 4.25
N PHE A 491 6.35 1.74 3.81
CA PHE A 491 7.27 0.87 4.52
C PHE A 491 8.51 1.63 5.01
N ASN A 492 8.74 1.60 6.32
CA ASN A 492 10.03 1.97 6.88
C ASN A 492 11.05 0.88 6.57
N ALA A 493 12.31 1.26 6.35
CA ALA A 493 13.38 0.28 6.17
C ALA A 493 13.51 -0.66 7.39
N GLU A 494 13.02 -0.24 8.55
CA GLU A 494 12.98 -1.01 9.81
C GLU A 494 12.05 -2.22 9.75
N ASP A 495 10.94 -2.14 8.98
CA ASP A 495 9.95 -3.22 8.84
C ASP A 495 10.54 -4.50 8.18
N PHE A 496 11.75 -4.40 7.60
CA PHE A 496 12.46 -5.52 6.97
C PHE A 496 13.47 -6.22 7.88
N TYR A 497 13.63 -5.72 9.10
CA TYR A 497 14.54 -6.28 10.09
C TYR A 497 13.79 -6.48 11.40
N ALA A 498 13.82 -7.70 11.95
CA ALA A 498 13.36 -7.93 13.31
C ALA A 498 14.24 -7.10 14.28
N ASP A 499 13.65 -6.58 15.36
CA ASP A 499 14.39 -5.80 16.36
C ASP A 499 15.16 -6.72 17.32
N ASP A 500 16.01 -7.58 16.74
CA ASP A 500 16.81 -8.54 17.47
C ASP A 500 17.92 -7.85 18.26
N ALA A 501 18.26 -8.43 19.41
CA ALA A 501 19.40 -7.99 20.22
C ALA A 501 20.72 -8.33 19.54
N MET A 502 21.57 -7.32 19.36
CA MET A 502 22.85 -7.40 18.68
C MET A 502 23.98 -6.86 19.55
N ILE A 503 25.17 -7.38 19.33
CA ILE A 503 26.42 -6.82 19.88
C ILE A 503 27.19 -6.16 18.74
N ILE A 504 27.43 -4.86 18.89
CA ILE A 504 28.29 -4.09 17.98
C ILE A 504 29.70 -4.10 18.53
N THR A 505 30.65 -4.57 17.74
CA THR A 505 32.07 -4.55 18.10
C THR A 505 32.83 -3.61 17.17
N ILE A 506 33.67 -2.76 17.75
CA ILE A 506 34.49 -1.80 17.00
C ILE A 506 35.93 -2.02 17.40
N SER A 507 36.80 -2.22 16.43
CA SER A 507 38.23 -2.42 16.67
C SER A 507 38.99 -1.10 16.68
N HIS A 508 40.20 -1.12 17.23
CA HIS A 508 41.10 0.03 17.31
C HIS A 508 41.46 0.61 15.93
N LEU A 509 41.58 -0.22 14.92
CA LEU A 509 41.84 0.20 13.53
C LEU A 509 40.57 0.67 12.79
N GLY A 510 39.40 0.70 13.46
CA GLY A 510 38.16 1.20 12.91
C GLY A 510 37.39 0.18 12.06
N TYR A 511 37.50 -1.10 12.36
CA TYR A 511 36.61 -2.14 11.80
C TYR A 511 35.40 -2.29 12.70
N ILE A 512 34.22 -2.38 12.09
CA ILE A 512 32.92 -2.51 12.78
C ILE A 512 32.17 -3.71 12.25
N LYS A 513 31.47 -4.41 13.13
CA LYS A 513 30.49 -5.46 12.81
C LYS A 513 29.38 -5.50 13.84
N ARG A 514 28.26 -6.08 13.47
CA ARG A 514 27.22 -6.54 14.41
C ARG A 514 27.23 -8.08 14.46
N THR A 515 26.93 -8.62 15.61
CA THR A 515 26.84 -10.09 15.83
C THR A 515 25.60 -10.35 16.67
N PRO A 516 24.76 -11.34 16.37
CA PRO A 516 23.60 -11.69 17.20
C PRO A 516 24.03 -12.01 18.63
N LEU A 517 23.25 -11.56 19.61
CA LEU A 517 23.55 -11.81 21.04
C LEU A 517 23.57 -13.33 21.33
N SER A 518 22.78 -14.12 20.62
CA SER A 518 22.73 -15.58 20.73
C SER A 518 24.08 -16.29 20.47
N GLU A 519 24.98 -15.67 19.70
CA GLU A 519 26.36 -16.21 19.49
C GLU A 519 27.24 -16.01 20.71
N PHE A 520 26.87 -15.16 21.67
CA PHE A 520 27.58 -14.88 22.91
C PHE A 520 26.96 -15.65 24.07
N ARG A 521 27.04 -16.99 24.07
CA ARG A 521 26.51 -17.83 25.15
C ARG A 521 27.26 -17.56 26.47
N ALA A 522 26.48 -17.38 27.53
CA ALA A 522 27.04 -17.27 28.87
C ALA A 522 27.84 -18.53 29.25
N GLN A 523 29.08 -18.37 29.74
CA GLN A 523 29.91 -19.45 30.26
C GLN A 523 29.86 -19.40 31.80
N HIS A 524 29.66 -20.55 32.44
CA HIS A 524 29.71 -20.67 33.90
C HIS A 524 31.11 -20.34 34.46
N ARG A 525 31.16 -19.96 35.70
CA ARG A 525 32.41 -19.68 36.44
C ARG A 525 33.45 -20.78 36.22
N GLY A 526 34.65 -20.42 35.73
CA GLY A 526 35.73 -21.34 35.40
C GLY A 526 35.91 -21.66 33.91
N GLY A 527 35.11 -21.03 33.01
CA GLY A 527 35.30 -21.13 31.56
C GLY A 527 36.57 -20.42 31.08
N VAL A 528 37.15 -20.92 29.98
CA VAL A 528 38.43 -20.41 29.41
C VAL A 528 38.29 -19.07 28.69
N GLY A 529 37.06 -18.47 28.64
CA GLY A 529 36.76 -17.30 27.84
C GLY A 529 36.73 -17.59 26.35
N ALA A 530 35.99 -16.79 25.58
CA ALA A 530 35.94 -16.92 24.14
C ALA A 530 36.59 -15.71 23.46
N LYS A 531 37.27 -15.93 22.35
CA LYS A 531 37.89 -14.88 21.54
C LYS A 531 36.79 -14.12 20.80
N GLY A 532 36.65 -12.82 21.05
CA GLY A 532 35.57 -12.00 20.52
C GLY A 532 35.71 -11.60 19.03
N SER A 533 36.88 -11.75 18.42
CA SER A 533 37.18 -11.51 17.01
C SER A 533 38.59 -11.99 16.66
N ASP A 534 38.81 -12.44 15.43
CA ASP A 534 40.13 -12.54 14.84
C ASP A 534 40.50 -11.18 14.26
N THR A 535 41.40 -10.50 14.95
CA THR A 535 41.99 -9.23 14.53
C THR A 535 43.31 -9.44 13.80
N ARG A 536 43.85 -8.44 13.09
CA ARG A 536 45.23 -8.43 12.60
C ARG A 536 46.17 -8.40 13.80
N GLU A 537 47.40 -8.82 13.63
CA GLU A 537 48.40 -8.92 14.74
C GLU A 537 48.54 -7.64 15.61
N GLU A 538 48.11 -6.49 15.09
CA GLU A 538 48.17 -5.17 15.76
C GLU A 538 46.79 -4.55 16.08
N ASP A 539 45.67 -5.27 15.88
CA ASP A 539 44.31 -4.77 16.10
C ASP A 539 43.65 -5.48 17.28
N PHE A 540 42.74 -4.81 17.97
CA PHE A 540 41.96 -5.36 19.10
C PHE A 540 40.59 -4.68 19.16
N ILE A 541 39.60 -5.34 19.82
CA ILE A 541 38.30 -4.75 20.06
C ILE A 541 38.42 -3.64 21.09
N GLU A 542 38.10 -2.41 20.70
CA GLU A 542 38.16 -1.24 21.57
C GLU A 542 36.81 -0.95 22.21
N TYR A 543 35.73 -1.18 21.48
CA TYR A 543 34.39 -0.88 21.94
C TYR A 543 33.44 -2.07 21.68
N ILE A 544 32.57 -2.33 22.66
CA ILE A 544 31.48 -3.30 22.60
C ILE A 544 30.20 -2.59 23.03
N TYR A 545 29.16 -2.61 22.21
CA TYR A 545 27.89 -1.99 22.51
C TYR A 545 26.75 -2.99 22.32
N PRO A 546 25.98 -3.34 23.38
CA PRO A 546 24.70 -4.02 23.20
C PRO A 546 23.72 -3.02 22.56
N ALA A 547 22.99 -3.46 21.54
CA ALA A 547 22.04 -2.66 20.80
C ALA A 547 20.98 -3.55 20.15
N SER A 548 19.80 -3.02 19.87
CA SER A 548 18.83 -3.68 19.00
C SER A 548 18.99 -3.21 17.55
N MET A 549 18.44 -3.97 16.62
CA MET A 549 18.55 -3.70 15.17
C MET A 549 18.03 -2.31 14.77
N HIS A 550 17.03 -1.79 15.48
CA HIS A 550 16.40 -0.51 15.18
C HIS A 550 17.09 0.69 15.86
N ASN A 551 18.11 0.47 16.71
CA ASN A 551 18.83 1.56 17.33
C ASN A 551 19.66 2.35 16.33
N TYR A 552 19.94 3.61 16.66
CA TYR A 552 20.90 4.45 15.95
C TYR A 552 22.28 4.39 16.60
N MET A 553 23.31 4.35 15.76
CA MET A 553 24.69 4.61 16.17
C MET A 553 25.12 5.95 15.58
N LEU A 554 25.51 6.89 16.45
CA LEU A 554 26.08 8.17 16.09
C LEU A 554 27.61 8.08 16.13
N PHE A 555 28.24 8.52 15.07
CA PHE A 555 29.71 8.50 14.88
C PHE A 555 30.26 9.92 14.86
N PHE A 556 31.15 10.24 15.78
CA PHE A 556 31.75 11.58 15.86
C PHE A 556 33.20 11.53 15.46
N THR A 557 33.58 12.37 14.47
CA THR A 557 34.95 12.42 13.95
C THR A 557 35.82 13.41 14.69
N GLN A 558 37.15 13.26 14.52
CA GLN A 558 38.14 14.17 15.08
C GLN A 558 37.94 15.62 14.64
N LYS A 559 37.53 15.83 13.38
CA LYS A 559 37.23 17.15 12.82
C LYS A 559 35.87 17.72 13.22
N GLY A 560 35.11 17.03 14.10
CA GLY A 560 33.90 17.52 14.69
C GLY A 560 32.64 17.31 13.81
N ARG A 561 32.59 16.28 12.98
CA ARG A 561 31.41 15.89 12.23
C ARG A 561 30.67 14.74 12.93
N CYS A 562 29.35 14.64 12.70
CA CYS A 562 28.50 13.58 13.15
C CYS A 562 27.89 12.84 11.95
N TYR A 563 27.95 11.52 11.97
CA TYR A 563 27.31 10.62 11.01
C TYR A 563 26.41 9.65 11.76
N TRP A 564 25.45 9.04 11.05
CA TRP A 564 24.49 8.09 11.60
C TRP A 564 24.50 6.80 10.81
N LEU A 565 24.30 5.68 11.48
CA LEU A 565 23.88 4.41 10.90
C LEU A 565 22.83 3.80 11.82
N LYS A 566 21.83 3.14 11.22
CA LYS A 566 21.01 2.17 11.94
C LYS A 566 21.83 0.90 12.18
N VAL A 567 21.55 0.19 13.26
CA VAL A 567 22.28 -1.05 13.57
C VAL A 567 22.13 -2.07 12.45
N TYR A 568 20.97 -2.16 11.81
CA TYR A 568 20.75 -3.07 10.66
C TYR A 568 21.61 -2.71 9.42
N GLU A 569 22.12 -1.49 9.30
CA GLU A 569 23.03 -1.08 8.22
C GLU A 569 24.47 -1.49 8.49
N ILE A 570 24.81 -1.84 9.74
CA ILE A 570 26.15 -2.32 10.11
C ILE A 570 26.27 -3.76 9.61
N PRO A 571 27.38 -4.12 8.92
CA PRO A 571 27.56 -5.48 8.41
C PRO A 571 27.52 -6.54 9.49
N GLU A 572 26.76 -7.58 9.27
CA GLU A 572 26.73 -8.75 10.11
C GLU A 572 28.00 -9.57 9.96
N GLY A 573 28.47 -10.12 11.03
CA GLY A 573 29.68 -10.93 11.04
C GLY A 573 29.66 -11.91 12.19
N ALA A 574 30.08 -13.15 11.91
CA ALA A 574 30.25 -14.16 12.95
C ALA A 574 31.22 -13.66 14.03
N LYS A 575 31.15 -14.23 15.24
CA LYS A 575 31.96 -13.85 16.41
C LYS A 575 33.46 -13.69 16.07
N ASN A 576 34.01 -14.54 15.21
CA ASN A 576 35.45 -14.56 14.84
C ASN A 576 35.75 -13.72 13.57
N SER A 577 34.81 -13.06 12.92
CA SER A 577 35.05 -12.27 11.71
C SER A 577 35.69 -10.90 12.05
N LYS A 578 36.40 -10.32 11.05
CA LYS A 578 37.10 -9.01 11.23
C LYS A 578 36.20 -7.80 11.11
N GLY A 579 34.99 -7.93 10.59
CA GLY A 579 34.12 -6.82 10.27
C GLY A 579 34.52 -6.03 9.03
N ARG A 580 33.92 -4.85 8.81
CA ARG A 580 34.25 -3.92 7.70
C ARG A 580 34.77 -2.59 8.25
N ALA A 581 35.66 -1.94 7.50
CA ALA A 581 36.16 -0.61 7.88
C ALA A 581 35.02 0.41 7.88
N ILE A 582 34.91 1.19 8.94
CA ILE A 582 33.88 2.25 9.11
C ILE A 582 33.90 3.25 7.95
N GLN A 583 35.08 3.53 7.40
CA GLN A 583 35.26 4.43 6.25
C GLN A 583 34.56 3.94 4.97
N ASN A 584 34.25 2.64 4.86
CA ASN A 584 33.49 2.09 3.74
C ASN A 584 31.96 2.17 3.97
N LEU A 585 31.54 2.49 5.18
CA LEU A 585 30.10 2.58 5.55
C LEU A 585 29.66 4.04 5.63
N LEU A 586 30.55 4.95 6.00
CA LEU A 586 30.29 6.35 6.20
C LEU A 586 31.10 7.20 5.20
N ASN A 587 30.48 8.25 4.69
CA ASN A 587 31.10 9.17 3.73
C ASN A 587 32.03 10.18 4.46
N ILE A 588 33.08 9.65 5.09
CA ILE A 588 34.03 10.39 5.89
C ILE A 588 35.10 11.06 4.99
N GLU A 589 35.41 12.32 5.25
CA GLU A 589 36.44 13.04 4.52
C GLU A 589 37.83 12.41 4.67
N ALA A 590 38.63 12.44 3.63
CA ALA A 590 39.96 11.89 3.66
C ALA A 590 40.82 12.54 4.80
N GLY A 591 41.44 11.68 5.59
CA GLY A 591 42.27 12.11 6.73
C GLY A 591 41.51 12.49 8.00
N ASP A 592 40.18 12.20 8.05
CA ASP A 592 39.40 12.26 9.29
C ASP A 592 39.19 10.86 9.89
N LYS A 593 39.04 10.75 11.20
CA LYS A 593 38.87 9.51 11.95
C LYS A 593 37.72 9.64 12.92
N VAL A 594 36.97 8.56 13.13
CA VAL A 594 35.95 8.48 14.16
C VAL A 594 36.60 8.25 15.51
N ASN A 595 36.27 9.08 16.49
CA ASN A 595 36.83 9.02 17.85
C ASN A 595 35.80 8.77 18.95
N ALA A 596 34.49 8.92 18.64
CA ALA A 596 33.45 8.65 19.62
C ALA A 596 32.22 8.03 18.98
N PHE A 597 31.57 7.17 19.74
CA PHE A 597 30.40 6.41 19.36
C PHE A 597 29.32 6.58 20.42
N ILE A 598 28.09 6.87 20.00
CA ILE A 598 26.94 7.00 20.90
C ILE A 598 25.78 6.15 20.34
N ARG A 599 25.27 5.23 21.15
CA ARG A 599 24.02 4.51 20.86
C ARG A 599 22.84 5.36 21.29
N VAL A 600 21.83 5.46 20.44
CA VAL A 600 20.56 6.12 20.73
C VAL A 600 19.44 5.15 20.36
N LYS A 601 18.50 4.92 21.27
CA LYS A 601 17.38 4.00 21.02
C LYS A 601 16.50 4.49 19.88
N ARG A 602 16.00 5.71 19.96
CA ARG A 602 15.10 6.33 18.97
C ARG A 602 15.44 7.81 18.83
N LEU A 603 15.26 8.36 17.63
CA LEU A 603 15.45 9.79 17.33
C LEU A 603 14.11 10.50 17.02
N ASP A 604 13.00 9.79 17.06
CA ASP A 604 11.64 10.23 16.86
C ASP A 604 10.87 10.47 18.18
N ASP A 605 11.42 10.06 19.32
CA ASP A 605 10.88 10.31 20.65
C ASP A 605 11.22 11.74 21.11
N GLU A 606 10.25 12.66 20.97
CA GLU A 606 10.42 14.09 21.29
C GLU A 606 10.79 14.33 22.75
N GLU A 607 10.28 13.56 23.70
CA GLU A 607 10.59 13.72 25.12
C GLU A 607 12.05 13.32 25.38
N PHE A 608 12.46 12.18 24.86
CA PHE A 608 13.82 11.69 25.00
C PHE A 608 14.84 12.62 24.35
N ILE A 609 14.67 13.04 23.11
CA ILE A 609 15.66 13.89 22.41
C ILE A 609 15.78 15.30 22.99
N ASN A 610 14.72 15.83 23.61
CA ASN A 610 14.75 17.14 24.27
C ASN A 610 15.27 17.10 25.71
N SER A 611 15.22 15.94 26.39
CA SER A 611 15.73 15.77 27.76
C SER A 611 17.20 15.33 27.83
N HIS A 612 17.77 14.88 26.72
CA HIS A 612 19.15 14.40 26.65
C HIS A 612 20.08 15.33 25.91
N TYR A 613 21.37 15.29 26.30
CA TYR A 613 22.40 16.17 25.77
C TYR A 613 23.66 15.40 25.37
N LEU A 614 24.38 15.93 24.40
CA LEU A 614 25.69 15.44 24.02
C LEU A 614 26.76 16.43 24.52
N ILE A 615 27.70 15.93 25.31
CA ILE A 615 28.85 16.69 25.81
C ILE A 615 30.10 16.28 25.04
N PHE A 616 30.73 17.26 24.42
CA PHE A 616 31.94 17.11 23.61
C PHE A 616 33.14 17.63 24.41
N CYS A 617 34.23 16.92 24.30
CA CYS A 617 35.54 17.34 24.85
C CYS A 617 36.58 17.34 23.75
N THR A 618 37.38 18.41 23.67
CA THR A 618 38.50 18.55 22.73
C THR A 618 39.85 18.42 23.40
N LYS A 619 40.87 18.11 22.62
CA LYS A 619 42.25 17.95 23.04
C LYS A 619 42.80 19.20 23.74
N LYS A 620 42.43 20.40 23.29
CA LYS A 620 42.84 21.70 23.86
C LYS A 620 41.96 22.14 25.03
N GLY A 621 41.13 21.27 25.60
CA GLY A 621 40.34 21.49 26.82
C GLY A 621 39.08 22.32 26.61
N ILE A 622 38.53 22.35 25.43
CA ILE A 622 37.23 22.95 25.16
C ILE A 622 36.15 21.91 25.45
N ILE A 623 35.06 22.37 26.06
CA ILE A 623 33.84 21.57 26.32
C ILE A 623 32.66 22.23 25.67
N LYS A 624 31.72 21.40 25.17
CA LYS A 624 30.47 21.87 24.55
C LYS A 624 29.33 20.94 24.93
N LYS A 625 28.14 21.49 25.21
CA LYS A 625 26.91 20.79 25.48
C LYS A 625 25.89 21.15 24.39
N THR A 626 25.31 20.16 23.74
CA THR A 626 24.31 20.33 22.68
C THR A 626 23.12 19.40 22.96
N CYS A 627 21.85 19.86 22.78
CA CYS A 627 20.67 19.02 22.89
C CYS A 627 20.68 17.91 21.84
N LEU A 628 20.22 16.73 22.20
CA LEU A 628 20.16 15.58 21.29
C LEU A 628 19.23 15.83 20.09
N GLU A 629 18.15 16.64 20.29
CA GLU A 629 17.24 17.07 19.21
C GLU A 629 18.00 17.65 17.99
N ALA A 630 19.09 18.37 18.22
CA ALA A 630 19.93 18.90 17.16
C ALA A 630 20.49 17.83 16.21
N TYR A 631 20.45 16.55 16.59
CA TYR A 631 20.91 15.38 15.83
C TYR A 631 19.78 14.42 15.45
N SER A 632 18.50 14.80 15.63
CA SER A 632 17.34 13.95 15.35
C SER A 632 17.09 13.71 13.86
N ARG A 633 17.72 14.49 12.97
CA ARG A 633 17.53 14.40 11.50
C ARG A 633 18.80 13.90 10.82
N PRO A 634 18.92 12.56 10.58
CA PRO A 634 20.05 11.95 9.89
C PRO A 634 20.29 12.51 8.48
N ARG A 635 21.55 12.66 8.09
CA ARG A 635 21.98 13.06 6.73
C ARG A 635 23.15 12.21 6.27
N GLN A 636 23.11 11.70 5.05
CA GLN A 636 24.15 10.84 4.46
C GLN A 636 25.55 11.47 4.48
N ASN A 637 25.64 12.78 4.24
CA ASN A 637 26.92 13.49 4.24
C ASN A 637 27.35 13.97 5.62
N GLY A 638 26.69 13.52 6.69
CA GLY A 638 26.94 13.97 8.04
C GLY A 638 26.60 15.45 8.27
N VAL A 639 26.72 15.89 9.52
CA VAL A 639 26.54 17.29 9.93
C VAL A 639 27.68 17.75 10.80
N ASN A 640 27.91 19.06 10.86
CA ASN A 640 28.85 19.64 11.82
C ASN A 640 28.28 19.46 13.24
N ALA A 641 29.06 18.85 14.11
CA ALA A 641 28.72 18.65 15.51
C ALA A 641 29.36 19.70 16.40
N ILE A 642 30.57 20.12 16.08
CA ILE A 642 31.33 21.16 16.77
C ILE A 642 32.27 21.82 15.76
N VAL A 643 32.52 23.13 15.89
CA VAL A 643 33.54 23.83 15.12
C VAL A 643 34.86 23.70 15.88
N ILE A 644 35.81 22.98 15.28
CA ILE A 644 37.15 22.75 15.86
C ILE A 644 38.07 23.90 15.49
N ARG A 645 38.90 24.34 16.47
CA ARG A 645 39.94 25.33 16.26
C ARG A 645 41.15 24.69 15.57
N GLU A 646 42.01 25.54 15.00
CA GLU A 646 43.27 25.11 14.42
C GLU A 646 44.09 24.31 15.46
N ASP A 647 44.66 23.18 15.09
CA ASP A 647 45.40 22.24 15.93
C ASP A 647 44.64 21.61 17.11
N ASP A 648 43.33 21.60 17.08
CA ASP A 648 42.50 20.94 18.06
C ASP A 648 41.73 19.75 17.41
N GLN A 649 41.21 18.83 18.22
CA GLN A 649 40.41 17.69 17.77
C GLN A 649 39.45 17.25 18.87
N VAL A 650 38.31 16.66 18.46
CA VAL A 650 37.40 15.96 19.38
C VAL A 650 38.06 14.68 19.87
N ILE A 651 38.15 14.53 21.20
CA ILE A 651 38.71 13.32 21.80
C ILE A 651 37.61 12.41 22.37
N GLN A 652 36.50 12.98 22.82
CA GLN A 652 35.44 12.22 23.43
C GLN A 652 34.08 12.92 23.36
N VAL A 653 33.00 12.13 23.23
CA VAL A 653 31.62 12.59 23.32
C VAL A 653 30.88 11.68 24.29
N ARG A 654 29.97 12.22 25.10
CA ARG A 654 29.15 11.50 26.06
C ARG A 654 27.71 12.00 25.99
N MET A 655 26.76 11.11 26.17
CA MET A 655 25.34 11.45 26.31
C MET A 655 25.00 11.58 27.81
N THR A 656 24.21 12.58 28.16
CA THR A 656 23.81 12.87 29.53
C THR A 656 22.34 13.31 29.59
N ASP A 657 21.73 13.18 30.76
CA ASP A 657 20.37 13.62 31.07
C ASP A 657 20.24 15.06 31.57
N GLY A 658 21.34 15.79 31.59
CA GLY A 658 21.36 17.17 32.09
C GLY A 658 21.83 17.33 33.54
N ASN A 659 21.99 16.25 34.31
CA ASN A 659 22.36 16.26 35.73
C ASN A 659 23.71 15.63 36.05
N ALA A 660 24.48 15.28 35.03
CA ALA A 660 25.77 14.61 35.24
C ALA A 660 26.88 15.53 35.75
N GLU A 661 27.81 14.94 36.48
CA GLU A 661 29.07 15.58 36.82
C GLU A 661 30.15 15.22 35.79
N VAL A 662 30.89 16.19 35.35
CA VAL A 662 31.93 16.05 34.32
C VAL A 662 33.30 16.13 35.00
N LEU A 663 34.14 15.16 34.68
CA LEU A 663 35.53 15.16 35.12
C LEU A 663 36.45 15.04 33.91
N MET A 664 37.32 16.09 33.70
CA MET A 664 38.29 16.16 32.61
C MET A 664 39.68 16.04 33.19
N ALA A 665 40.56 15.26 32.52
CA ALA A 665 41.94 15.11 32.95
C ALA A 665 42.98 15.47 31.88
N ASN A 666 44.07 16.10 32.26
CA ASN A 666 45.16 16.45 31.34
C ASN A 666 46.34 15.50 31.47
N ARG A 667 47.24 15.53 30.48
CA ARG A 667 48.42 14.69 30.39
C ARG A 667 49.42 14.92 31.54
N ASN A 668 49.43 16.10 32.11
CA ASN A 668 50.26 16.46 33.25
C ASN A 668 49.71 16.00 34.60
N GLY A 669 48.69 15.11 34.61
CA GLY A 669 48.20 14.47 35.82
C GLY A 669 47.30 15.33 36.70
N ARG A 670 46.59 16.30 36.10
CA ARG A 670 45.56 17.08 36.80
C ARG A 670 44.18 16.72 36.27
N ALA A 671 43.16 16.83 37.15
CA ALA A 671 41.77 16.65 36.78
C ALA A 671 40.85 17.73 37.37
N ILE A 672 39.85 18.14 36.64
CA ILE A 672 38.87 19.12 37.10
C ILE A 672 37.48 18.48 37.11
N ARG A 673 36.73 18.60 38.24
CA ARG A 673 35.36 18.13 38.40
C ARG A 673 34.44 19.33 38.46
N PHE A 674 33.36 19.32 37.68
CA PHE A 674 32.33 20.33 37.67
C PHE A 674 31.00 19.75 37.23
N HIS A 675 29.87 20.35 37.64
CA HIS A 675 28.56 19.95 37.23
C HIS A 675 28.29 20.46 35.80
N GLU A 676 27.64 19.61 34.95
CA GLU A 676 27.35 19.92 33.53
C GLU A 676 26.44 21.17 33.35
N SER A 677 25.66 21.55 34.36
CA SER A 677 24.86 22.80 34.33
C SER A 677 25.70 24.06 34.15
N THR A 678 26.99 24.01 34.49
CA THR A 678 27.93 25.13 34.27
C THR A 678 28.30 25.30 32.79
N VAL A 679 27.95 24.29 31.94
CA VAL A 679 28.12 24.34 30.50
C VAL A 679 26.75 24.63 29.86
N ARG A 680 26.61 25.85 29.33
CA ARG A 680 25.36 26.22 28.65
C ARG A 680 25.10 25.34 27.42
N VAL A 681 23.84 25.08 27.11
CA VAL A 681 23.43 24.40 25.87
C VAL A 681 23.74 25.29 24.66
N MET A 682 24.33 24.74 23.61
CA MET A 682 24.79 25.45 22.43
C MET A 682 24.43 24.71 21.15
N GLY A 683 24.21 25.46 20.07
CA GLY A 683 23.95 24.90 18.76
C GLY A 683 25.14 24.17 18.13
N ARG A 684 24.92 23.32 17.15
CA ARG A 684 25.92 22.45 16.47
C ARG A 684 27.13 23.23 15.96
N VAL A 685 26.92 24.40 15.35
CA VAL A 685 27.99 25.23 14.73
C VAL A 685 28.71 26.14 15.70
N SER A 686 28.78 25.82 16.99
CA SER A 686 29.56 26.56 18.01
C SER A 686 30.84 25.83 18.35
N THR A 687 31.86 26.58 18.78
CA THR A 687 33.18 26.05 19.20
C THR A 687 33.16 25.44 20.59
N GLY A 688 32.23 25.87 21.46
CA GLY A 688 32.22 25.49 22.86
C GLY A 688 32.86 26.53 23.77
N VAL A 689 33.06 26.16 25.03
CA VAL A 689 33.63 27.00 26.09
C VAL A 689 34.83 26.31 26.75
N LYS A 690 35.67 27.05 27.46
CA LYS A 690 36.80 26.48 28.16
C LYS A 690 36.32 25.55 29.28
N GLY A 691 36.65 24.27 29.21
CA GLY A 691 36.39 23.25 30.20
C GLY A 691 37.54 23.17 31.24
N MET A 692 38.78 23.14 30.79
CA MET A 692 39.98 23.02 31.60
C MET A 692 41.06 23.97 31.09
N THR A 693 41.89 24.52 31.99
CA THR A 693 43.10 25.29 31.63
C THR A 693 44.31 24.34 31.69
N LEU A 694 45.04 24.26 30.57
CA LEU A 694 46.21 23.43 30.40
C LEU A 694 47.49 24.12 30.93
N ASP A 695 48.46 23.34 31.35
CA ASP A 695 49.72 23.79 31.90
C ASP A 695 50.82 23.74 30.81
N GLY A 696 50.84 24.72 29.89
CA GLY A 696 51.79 24.86 28.78
C GLY A 696 51.27 24.37 27.45
N ASP A 697 52.03 24.59 26.39
CA ASP A 697 51.61 24.28 25.00
C ASP A 697 51.65 22.78 24.67
N ASP A 698 52.49 22.01 25.40
CA ASP A 698 52.64 20.56 25.25
C ASP A 698 51.62 19.75 26.08
N ASP A 699 50.77 20.43 26.87
CA ASP A 699 49.73 19.76 27.66
C ASP A 699 48.44 19.59 26.87
N GLU A 700 47.76 18.47 27.08
CA GLU A 700 46.55 18.12 26.38
C GLU A 700 45.59 17.39 27.31
N VAL A 701 44.29 17.47 27.03
CA VAL A 701 43.28 16.65 27.72
C VAL A 701 43.39 15.23 27.15
N VAL A 702 43.47 14.25 28.07
CA VAL A 702 43.59 12.82 27.73
C VAL A 702 42.23 12.07 27.83
N GLY A 703 41.23 12.68 28.47
CA GLY A 703 39.91 12.08 28.56
C GLY A 703 38.92 12.89 29.36
N MET A 704 37.66 12.57 29.18
CA MET A 704 36.50 13.11 29.89
C MET A 704 35.62 11.97 30.34
N ILE A 705 35.19 11.97 31.59
CA ILE A 705 34.17 11.03 32.09
C ILE A 705 32.96 11.80 32.62
N THR A 706 31.80 11.20 32.49
CA THR A 706 30.55 11.67 33.10
C THR A 706 30.15 10.70 34.17
N MET A 707 29.79 11.22 35.32
CA MET A 707 29.42 10.45 36.51
C MET A 707 27.96 10.71 36.81
N THR A 708 27.23 9.65 37.09
CA THR A 708 25.78 9.71 37.41
C THR A 708 25.49 9.61 38.88
N GLY A 709 26.53 9.52 39.70
CA GLY A 709 26.43 9.49 41.17
C GLY A 709 26.03 8.12 41.74
N LYS A 710 26.26 7.05 40.98
CA LYS A 710 26.09 5.69 41.50
C LYS A 710 27.12 5.43 42.60
N PRO A 711 26.77 4.78 43.75
CA PRO A 711 27.66 4.68 44.90
C PRO A 711 28.95 3.88 44.68
N ASP A 712 28.98 3.05 43.63
CA ASP A 712 30.16 2.17 43.35
C ASP A 712 31.11 2.70 42.28
N GLU A 713 30.87 3.89 41.75
CA GLU A 713 31.72 4.48 40.70
C GLU A 713 33.00 5.08 41.28
N THR A 714 34.11 4.67 40.69
CA THR A 714 35.45 5.18 41.05
C THR A 714 36.19 5.69 39.81
N VAL A 715 37.16 6.61 40.02
CA VAL A 715 37.97 7.19 38.96
C VAL A 715 39.26 6.39 38.79
N MET A 716 39.39 5.73 37.64
CA MET A 716 40.62 5.01 37.25
C MET A 716 41.49 5.89 36.39
N VAL A 717 42.77 5.98 36.71
CA VAL A 717 43.80 6.70 35.95
C VAL A 717 44.97 5.76 35.62
N VAL A 718 45.53 5.89 34.40
CA VAL A 718 46.66 5.09 33.92
C VAL A 718 47.67 5.97 33.23
N SER A 719 48.97 5.76 33.50
CA SER A 719 50.10 6.50 32.96
C SER A 719 50.90 5.73 31.92
N GLU A 720 51.75 6.42 31.17
CA GLU A 720 52.58 5.91 30.06
C GLU A 720 53.45 4.72 30.49
N GLN A 721 54.04 4.75 31.68
CA GLN A 721 54.94 3.71 32.20
C GLN A 721 54.20 2.55 32.91
N GLY A 722 52.87 2.41 32.66
CA GLY A 722 52.06 1.32 33.18
C GLY A 722 51.71 1.40 34.67
N TYR A 723 51.75 2.57 35.26
CA TYR A 723 51.27 2.83 36.62
C TYR A 723 49.81 3.30 36.54
N GLY A 724 49.00 2.84 37.48
CA GLY A 724 47.61 3.24 37.57
C GLY A 724 47.00 3.09 38.95
N LYS A 725 45.84 3.64 39.15
CA LYS A 725 45.13 3.60 40.45
C LYS A 725 43.65 3.93 40.27
N ARG A 726 42.88 3.50 41.25
CA ARG A 726 41.49 3.91 41.48
C ARG A 726 41.49 4.97 42.57
N SER A 727 40.62 5.95 42.49
CA SER A 727 40.37 6.96 43.53
C SER A 727 38.88 7.19 43.66
N ASP A 728 38.44 7.48 44.91
CA ASP A 728 37.04 7.84 45.14
C ASP A 728 36.70 9.17 44.45
N LEU A 729 35.48 9.31 44.01
CA LEU A 729 34.97 10.51 43.37
C LEU A 729 34.99 11.70 44.38
N ASP A 730 34.82 11.45 45.66
CA ASP A 730 34.81 12.45 46.73
C ASP A 730 36.19 13.07 46.95
N ASP A 731 37.27 12.43 46.56
CA ASP A 731 38.58 13.00 46.53
C ASP A 731 38.72 14.20 45.58
N TYR A 732 37.79 14.34 44.59
CA TYR A 732 37.78 15.41 43.60
C TYR A 732 36.72 16.45 43.98
N ARG A 733 37.17 17.60 44.51
CA ARG A 733 36.27 18.71 44.84
C ARG A 733 35.53 19.20 43.59
N ILE A 734 34.26 19.51 43.71
CA ILE A 734 33.47 20.17 42.66
C ILE A 734 33.94 21.63 42.55
N THR A 735 34.24 22.09 41.34
CA THR A 735 34.72 23.45 41.07
C THR A 735 33.98 24.03 39.86
N ASN A 736 34.20 25.33 39.59
CA ASN A 736 33.73 25.88 38.30
C ASN A 736 34.64 25.40 37.15
N ARG A 737 34.04 25.21 35.97
CA ARG A 737 34.79 24.87 34.74
C ARG A 737 35.86 25.91 34.42
N GLY A 738 36.88 25.55 33.65
CA GLY A 738 37.93 26.44 33.14
C GLY A 738 39.12 26.63 34.09
N GLY A 739 39.13 25.99 35.27
CA GLY A 739 40.27 25.97 36.18
C GLY A 739 41.36 25.02 35.76
N LYS A 740 42.49 25.01 36.46
CA LYS A 740 43.63 24.09 36.26
C LYS A 740 43.39 22.69 36.84
N GLY A 741 42.32 22.52 37.66
CA GLY A 741 42.02 21.27 38.33
C GLY A 741 42.97 20.93 39.51
N VAL A 742 42.74 19.73 40.08
CA VAL A 742 43.51 19.17 41.19
C VAL A 742 44.40 18.03 40.68
N LYS A 743 45.42 17.72 41.42
CA LYS A 743 46.33 16.61 41.07
C LYS A 743 45.59 15.28 41.14
N THR A 744 45.57 14.50 40.07
CA THR A 744 44.93 13.17 39.96
C THR A 744 45.97 12.05 39.90
N LEU A 745 47.16 12.33 39.44
CA LEU A 745 48.29 11.42 39.45
C LEU A 745 49.56 12.23 39.78
N ASN A 746 50.47 11.65 40.56
CA ASN A 746 51.77 12.23 40.76
C ASN A 746 52.68 11.80 39.60
N VAL A 747 52.81 12.67 38.61
CA VAL A 747 53.65 12.48 37.42
C VAL A 747 55.12 12.66 37.80
N THR A 748 55.93 11.64 37.56
CA THR A 748 57.36 11.57 37.81
C THR A 748 58.00 10.85 36.61
N GLU A 749 59.33 10.86 36.50
CA GLU A 749 60.07 10.09 35.49
C GLU A 749 59.73 8.60 35.56
N LYS A 750 59.40 8.05 36.74
CA LYS A 750 59.02 6.65 36.97
C LYS A 750 57.61 6.33 36.47
N THR A 751 56.66 7.22 36.56
CA THR A 751 55.27 6.97 36.17
C THR A 751 55.02 7.35 34.72
N GLY A 752 55.76 8.31 34.17
CA GLY A 752 55.42 8.94 32.90
C GLY A 752 54.18 9.82 33.02
N LYS A 753 53.73 10.40 31.90
CA LYS A 753 52.55 11.25 31.81
C LYS A 753 51.27 10.44 31.87
N LEU A 754 50.14 11.08 32.15
CA LEU A 754 48.82 10.46 32.16
C LEU A 754 48.35 10.13 30.72
N VAL A 755 47.86 8.93 30.51
CA VAL A 755 47.37 8.46 29.21
C VAL A 755 45.82 8.36 29.19
N SER A 756 45.22 7.91 30.28
CA SER A 756 43.77 7.63 30.27
C SER A 756 43.13 7.91 31.64
N ILE A 757 41.87 8.32 31.59
CA ILE A 757 40.96 8.41 32.72
C ILE A 757 39.66 7.69 32.33
N LYS A 758 39.15 6.84 33.24
CA LYS A 758 37.90 6.06 33.06
C LYS A 758 37.09 6.06 34.37
N ASN A 759 35.79 6.04 34.28
CA ASN A 759 34.92 5.68 35.40
C ASN A 759 34.74 4.16 35.42
N VAL A 760 34.96 3.54 36.57
CA VAL A 760 34.94 2.08 36.70
C VAL A 760 34.26 1.69 38.00
N ASN A 761 33.71 0.48 38.08
CA ASN A 761 33.23 -0.23 39.23
C ASN A 761 33.90 -1.59 39.41
N ASP A 762 33.58 -2.34 40.43
CA ASP A 762 34.23 -3.63 40.70
C ASP A 762 33.88 -4.73 39.72
N SER A 763 32.76 -4.60 38.98
CA SER A 763 32.35 -5.56 37.96
C SER A 763 33.08 -5.40 36.62
N ASN A 764 33.76 -4.25 36.40
CA ASN A 764 34.42 -3.99 35.13
C ASN A 764 35.77 -4.66 35.00
N ASP A 765 36.17 -4.88 33.76
CA ASP A 765 37.54 -5.26 33.39
C ASP A 765 38.25 -4.10 32.67
N LEU A 766 39.56 -4.03 32.87
CA LEU A 766 40.41 -3.06 32.22
C LEU A 766 41.33 -3.75 31.21
N VAL A 767 41.28 -3.29 29.96
CA VAL A 767 42.16 -3.77 28.90
C VAL A 767 43.18 -2.70 28.62
N ILE A 768 44.44 -3.01 28.91
CA ILE A 768 45.60 -2.11 28.71
C ILE A 768 46.38 -2.58 27.49
N ILE A 769 46.74 -1.66 26.60
CA ILE A 769 47.45 -1.93 25.35
C ILE A 769 48.66 -1.05 25.30
N ASN A 770 49.79 -1.64 25.01
CA ASN A 770 51.06 -0.92 24.83
C ASN A 770 51.31 -0.57 23.34
N LYS A 771 52.27 0.31 23.06
CA LYS A 771 52.62 0.74 21.70
C LYS A 771 53.09 -0.41 20.79
N SER A 772 53.61 -1.51 21.35
CA SER A 772 53.97 -2.73 20.60
C SER A 772 52.80 -3.70 20.36
N GLY A 773 51.56 -3.34 20.70
CA GLY A 773 50.38 -4.14 20.45
C GLY A 773 50.11 -5.25 21.49
N ILE A 774 50.85 -5.33 22.58
CA ILE A 774 50.60 -6.34 23.63
C ILE A 774 49.45 -5.88 24.51
N THR A 775 48.50 -6.75 24.69
CA THR A 775 47.27 -6.51 25.42
C THR A 775 47.25 -7.25 26.77
N LEU A 776 46.93 -6.56 27.86
CA LEU A 776 46.73 -7.14 29.17
C LEU A 776 45.34 -6.84 29.68
N ARG A 777 44.59 -7.85 30.10
CA ARG A 777 43.28 -7.70 30.74
C ARG A 777 43.42 -7.90 32.25
N LEU A 778 42.87 -6.97 33.04
CA LEU A 778 42.91 -6.94 34.49
C LEU A 778 41.48 -6.71 35.01
N LYS A 779 41.13 -7.38 36.11
CA LYS A 779 39.89 -7.06 36.84
C LYS A 779 40.08 -5.77 37.62
N VAL A 780 39.09 -4.89 37.54
CA VAL A 780 39.13 -3.64 38.29
C VAL A 780 39.05 -3.87 39.80
N ALA A 781 38.34 -4.90 40.22
CA ALA A 781 38.26 -5.32 41.63
C ALA A 781 39.65 -5.61 42.25
N ASP A 782 40.61 -6.08 41.46
CA ASP A 782 42.00 -6.35 41.94
C ASP A 782 42.80 -5.08 42.19
N ILE A 783 42.32 -3.91 41.71
CA ILE A 783 43.03 -2.63 41.88
C ILE A 783 42.42 -1.89 43.07
N ARG A 784 43.23 -1.72 44.09
CA ARG A 784 42.78 -1.05 45.33
C ARG A 784 42.52 0.46 45.14
N VAL A 785 41.53 0.96 45.82
CA VAL A 785 41.26 2.42 45.88
C VAL A 785 42.32 3.15 46.69
N MET A 786 42.84 4.26 46.14
CA MET A 786 43.92 5.07 46.75
C MET A 786 43.67 6.55 46.56
N GLY A 787 44.21 7.39 47.45
CA GLY A 787 44.07 8.84 47.38
C GLY A 787 44.60 9.40 46.05
N ARG A 788 43.92 10.41 45.52
CA ARG A 788 44.11 11.02 44.18
C ARG A 788 45.54 11.54 43.88
N ALA A 789 46.35 11.93 44.88
CA ALA A 789 47.67 12.54 44.71
C ALA A 789 48.83 11.52 44.73
N THR A 790 48.57 10.23 44.79
CA THR A 790 49.55 9.14 44.85
C THR A 790 50.12 8.81 43.44
N GLN A 791 51.22 8.04 43.39
CA GLN A 791 51.83 7.55 42.14
C GLN A 791 51.08 6.32 41.52
N GLY A 792 50.20 5.70 42.31
CA GLY A 792 49.54 4.48 41.90
C GLY A 792 50.38 3.22 42.08
N VAL A 793 49.91 2.10 41.58
CA VAL A 793 50.57 0.79 41.54
C VAL A 793 50.93 0.42 40.11
N ARG A 794 51.94 -0.46 39.95
CA ARG A 794 52.32 -0.95 38.65
C ARG A 794 51.24 -1.95 38.18
N LEU A 795 50.57 -1.65 37.06
CA LEU A 795 49.56 -2.49 36.44
C LEU A 795 50.18 -3.48 35.46
N ILE A 796 51.20 -3.02 34.72
CA ILE A 796 51.95 -3.82 33.75
C ILE A 796 53.45 -3.52 33.87
N ASN A 797 54.30 -4.49 33.62
CA ASN A 797 55.74 -4.33 33.64
C ASN A 797 56.27 -4.10 32.20
N LEU A 798 56.68 -2.87 31.93
CA LEU A 798 57.15 -2.41 30.61
C LEU A 798 58.69 -2.28 30.56
N GLU A 799 59.38 -2.30 31.73
CA GLU A 799 60.82 -2.02 31.85
C GLU A 799 61.70 -2.93 30.99
N LYS A 800 61.31 -4.20 30.79
CA LYS A 800 62.09 -5.18 30.01
C LYS A 800 62.07 -4.92 28.50
N ARG A 801 61.14 -4.08 28.00
CA ARG A 801 60.92 -3.88 26.55
C ARG A 801 60.99 -2.41 26.11
N ASN A 802 61.27 -1.50 27.02
CA ASN A 802 61.27 -0.06 26.79
C ASN A 802 60.05 0.44 26.02
N ASP A 803 58.86 0.00 26.44
CA ASP A 803 57.57 0.23 25.80
C ASP A 803 56.71 1.18 26.63
N GLU A 804 55.64 1.74 26.02
CA GLU A 804 54.72 2.67 26.69
C GLU A 804 53.29 2.21 26.46
N ILE A 805 52.36 2.62 27.37
CA ILE A 805 50.94 2.42 27.18
C ILE A 805 50.42 3.29 26.04
N ALA A 806 49.73 2.64 25.08
CA ALA A 806 49.10 3.31 23.95
C ALA A 806 47.63 3.65 24.25
N SER A 807 46.86 2.70 24.80
CA SER A 807 45.41 2.84 25.06
C SER A 807 44.97 2.02 26.26
N VAL A 808 43.87 2.46 26.89
CA VAL A 808 43.24 1.78 28.01
C VAL A 808 41.73 1.78 27.77
N CYS A 809 41.13 0.59 27.69
CA CYS A 809 39.70 0.40 27.48
C CYS A 809 39.07 -0.19 28.71
N LYS A 810 37.86 0.25 29.03
CA LYS A 810 36.97 -0.36 30.00
C LYS A 810 36.10 -1.37 29.25
N VAL A 811 35.99 -2.55 29.77
CA VAL A 811 35.07 -3.59 29.27
C VAL A 811 34.07 -3.89 30.39
N ASP A 812 32.80 -3.73 30.12
CA ASP A 812 31.77 -4.12 31.04
C ASP A 812 31.68 -5.66 31.05
N SER A 813 31.39 -6.28 32.20
CA SER A 813 31.27 -7.74 32.27
C SER A 813 30.07 -8.18 31.39
N GLU A 814 30.17 -9.39 30.87
CA GLU A 814 29.08 -9.99 30.09
C GLU A 814 27.76 -10.07 30.89
N GLU A 815 27.84 -10.14 32.23
CA GLU A 815 26.69 -10.13 33.14
C GLU A 815 26.00 -8.77 33.20
N GLU A 816 26.73 -7.63 33.20
CA GLU A 816 26.13 -6.29 33.16
C GLU A 816 25.43 -5.98 31.83
N ALA A 817 25.93 -6.54 30.73
CA ALA A 817 25.31 -6.37 29.41
C ALA A 817 23.94 -7.08 29.34
N LEU A 818 23.78 -8.20 30.06
CA LEU A 818 22.52 -8.95 30.15
C LEU A 818 21.53 -8.32 31.14
N GLU A 819 22.01 -7.84 32.30
CA GLU A 819 21.17 -7.13 33.30
C GLU A 819 20.61 -5.79 32.77
N MET A 820 21.31 -5.12 31.87
CA MET A 820 20.81 -3.92 31.20
C MET A 820 19.65 -4.22 30.22
N GLU A 821 19.56 -5.43 29.67
CA GLU A 821 18.45 -5.86 28.83
C GLU A 821 17.24 -6.31 29.64
N GLU A 822 17.42 -7.09 30.71
CA GLU A 822 16.30 -7.49 31.58
C GLU A 822 15.61 -6.26 32.24
N GLY A 823 16.37 -5.22 32.57
CA GLY A 823 15.84 -3.95 33.05
C GLY A 823 15.11 -3.12 31.98
N ALA A 824 15.39 -3.35 30.70
CA ALA A 824 14.73 -2.69 29.57
C ALA A 824 13.42 -3.42 29.16
N GLU A 825 13.34 -4.75 29.28
CA GLU A 825 12.11 -5.52 29.06
C GLU A 825 11.07 -5.30 30.16
N ALA A 826 11.51 -5.12 31.43
CA ALA A 826 10.62 -4.84 32.55
C ALA A 826 9.90 -3.47 32.46
N THR A 827 10.38 -2.55 31.64
CA THR A 827 9.74 -1.23 31.40
C THR A 827 8.87 -1.19 30.16
N ALA A 828 8.75 -2.27 29.39
CA ALA A 828 7.99 -2.33 28.14
C ALA A 828 6.61 -2.98 28.28
N VAL A 829 6.20 -3.46 29.46
CA VAL A 829 4.89 -4.08 29.70
C VAL A 829 4.16 -3.39 30.85
N GLU A 830 3.64 -2.21 30.59
CA GLU A 830 2.44 -1.69 31.24
C GLU A 830 1.58 -1.00 30.18
N VAL A 831 0.73 -1.78 29.54
CA VAL A 831 -0.47 -1.29 28.86
C VAL A 831 -1.53 -1.14 29.94
N PRO A 832 -2.11 0.02 30.19
CA PRO A 832 -3.23 0.14 31.12
C PRO A 832 -4.47 -0.50 30.47
N GLU A 833 -4.93 -1.60 31.02
CA GLU A 833 -6.29 -2.08 30.81
C GLU A 833 -7.27 -1.05 31.37
N THR A 834 -7.94 -0.33 30.50
CA THR A 834 -9.14 0.44 30.85
C THR A 834 -10.28 -0.54 31.03
N ILE A 835 -10.56 -0.86 32.28
CA ILE A 835 -11.82 -1.51 32.72
C ILE A 835 -12.90 -0.44 32.65
N GLU A 836 -13.81 -0.53 31.70
CA GLU A 836 -15.12 0.12 31.78
C GLU A 836 -16.01 -0.70 32.70
N GLU A 837 -16.23 -0.17 33.89
CA GLU A 837 -17.29 -0.64 34.79
C GLU A 837 -18.65 -0.24 34.23
N ASN A 838 -19.47 -1.23 33.90
CA ASN A 838 -20.90 -1.07 33.69
C ASN A 838 -21.65 -1.22 35.02
N PRO A 839 -22.60 -0.37 35.36
CA PRO A 839 -23.29 -0.42 36.64
C PRO A 839 -24.27 -1.60 36.76
N GLU A 840 -24.27 -2.22 37.91
CA GLU A 840 -25.16 -3.29 38.36
C GLU A 840 -26.63 -2.89 38.27
N VAL A 841 -27.43 -3.78 37.70
CA VAL A 841 -28.87 -3.82 37.88
C VAL A 841 -29.18 -5.02 38.77
N GLU A 842 -29.64 -4.72 39.97
CA GLU A 842 -30.23 -5.67 40.89
C GLU A 842 -31.43 -6.38 40.26
N THR A 843 -31.47 -7.72 40.32
CA THR A 843 -32.71 -8.48 40.26
C THR A 843 -32.67 -9.57 41.29
N ASP A 844 -33.74 -9.54 42.07
CA ASP A 844 -34.12 -10.42 43.20
C ASP A 844 -34.18 -11.92 42.86
N ASP A 845 -33.96 -12.69 43.90
CA ASP A 845 -34.05 -14.12 44.04
C ASP A 845 -35.39 -14.73 43.65
N ALA A 846 -35.36 -15.93 43.03
CA ALA A 846 -36.19 -17.07 43.39
C ALA A 846 -35.77 -18.35 42.64
N GLU A 847 -35.16 -19.29 43.32
CA GLU A 847 -35.21 -20.74 43.09
C GLU A 847 -36.46 -21.34 43.75
N PRO A 848 -36.80 -22.68 43.60
CA PRO A 848 -36.48 -23.69 42.61
C PRO A 848 -37.71 -24.53 42.17
N THR A 849 -37.61 -25.51 41.31
CA THR A 849 -37.96 -26.96 41.46
C THR A 849 -37.95 -27.70 40.12
N SER A 850 -37.15 -28.71 40.10
CA SER A 850 -37.25 -30.13 39.66
C SER A 850 -38.35 -30.55 38.66
N ASP A 851 -37.93 -31.32 37.76
CA ASP A 851 -38.24 -32.70 37.43
C ASP A 851 -38.68 -33.00 35.99
N ASP A 852 -37.95 -33.95 35.47
CA ASP A 852 -38.37 -35.18 34.73
C ASP A 852 -38.68 -35.21 33.24
N SER A 853 -37.88 -36.08 32.66
CA SER A 853 -38.23 -37.08 31.61
C SER A 853 -38.17 -36.72 30.13
N MET A 854 -37.21 -37.34 29.53
CA MET A 854 -37.23 -37.95 28.20
C MET A 854 -38.48 -38.82 27.95
N PRO A 855 -38.85 -39.37 26.72
CA PRO A 855 -38.01 -39.57 25.57
C PRO A 855 -38.73 -39.61 24.18
N LEU A 856 -37.91 -39.82 23.12
CA LEU A 856 -38.12 -40.71 21.94
C LEU A 856 -38.99 -40.31 20.74
N GLY A 857 -38.39 -40.47 19.60
CA GLY A 857 -38.98 -41.06 18.38
C GLY A 857 -39.30 -39.99 17.33
N GLY A 858 -38.83 -40.03 16.18
CA GLY A 858 -38.51 -41.05 15.25
C GLY A 858 -39.05 -40.71 13.90
N LEU A 859 -38.24 -40.93 12.92
CA LEU A 859 -38.60 -41.44 11.59
C LEU A 859 -39.16 -40.55 10.46
N PHE A 860 -38.40 -40.64 9.35
CA PHE A 860 -38.84 -40.80 7.96
C PHE A 860 -39.45 -39.57 7.27
N ASP A 861 -39.13 -39.24 6.12
CA ASP A 861 -38.63 -39.72 4.86
C ASP A 861 -39.28 -38.89 3.75
N GLU A 862 -38.42 -38.65 2.77
CA GLU A 862 -38.69 -38.64 1.31
C GLU A 862 -39.68 -37.65 0.63
N LEU A 863 -39.11 -37.20 -0.46
CA LEU A 863 -39.66 -36.97 -1.79
C LEU A 863 -40.14 -35.57 -2.17
N ASN A 864 -39.47 -35.06 -3.06
CA ASN A 864 -39.56 -34.50 -4.43
C ASN A 864 -38.84 -33.18 -4.57
#